data_7f1b61b00449a88c163466a5aa37ef3c
#
_entry.id   7f1b61b00449a88c163466a5aa37ef3c
#
_cell.length_a   1.000
_cell.length_b   1.000
_cell.length_c   1.000
_cell.angle_alpha   90.00
_cell.angle_beta   90.00
_cell.angle_gamma   90.00
#
_symmetry.space_group_name_H-M   'P 1'
#
loop_
_entity.id
_entity.type
_entity.pdbx_description
1 polymer ?
#
loop_
_entity_poly.entity_id
_entity_poly.type
_entity_poly.pdbx_seq_one_letter_code
_entity_poly.pdbx_strand_id
1 'polypeptide(L)'
;HVTVATTRPETMLGDTAVAMNPTDPRASALLGKKVRLPIVGRIIPIIGDEHVVLPNPESEDEKARFSTGFLKVTPAHDPDDWEIGQRHGLDIVNVMAPDGSISDKYGWEDANEPEAQALLGMDRFEAREAIVEWFRKEKLLEDVREYVHEVGHSYRSHVPIEPYLSDQWYISVKKPIKWHGLPAREDTAKMAVPPLIEGTDVPVNSLAGLALKPLLDGRLRFIPDRYAKTYQAWLENLRDWPISRQLWWGHRIPIWWMTKELEAEPDVRQLASILETITKWRNEGRVEGYTREKYGLPATGLEEDDLAPLSFVCIRDPEGEDKEIAKYLEANGFAQDTDVLDTWFSSALWPFSTMGWPDDTPELKTFYPGNVLCTAREIITLWVSRMLMMGQYCVGDIPFSDVYIHAMIQDGEGRKMSKSLGNGIDPLVAINSHGADAMRFTLASMTTDTQDIRMPVQKMKLPDGREENTSPKFDTGRNFCNKLWNASRFALMNLEGVDPDKFDEAKMTITDRWILSRLAKTITETTESLEAFKYSEPLAQLYRFFWNDFCDWYLEWIKPRMQDEQQKPIAQNVLAFVLDQILRLLHPFIPFITEGIFQKLNEIAPARKLKDISETEKAQALVVAQWPKSLDSLVDEDTEKQIATVQAVIRTVRDIRNDRNISPKEMLVVSAKSQQETVDILNQNAELIQQLAGTKEFSAGVAIVKPPNAAVAVVDVTEVYVHDAIDPEAEKQRLEKQRQKVERAKKSTEAKLGNNDFLTKAKPEVVEKAREKLAELSGQLEVVEKHLSELEN
;
A
#
# COMPACT_ATOMS: atom_id res chain seq x y z
N HIS A 1 -44.63 24.88 -23.50
CA HIS A 1 -43.49 25.00 -22.58
C HIS A 1 -42.89 23.62 -22.30
N VAL A 2 -41.55 23.58 -22.07
CA VAL A 2 -40.80 22.39 -21.61
C VAL A 2 -40.16 22.78 -20.30
N THR A 3 -40.42 22.00 -19.25
CA THR A 3 -39.89 22.25 -17.92
C THR A 3 -38.69 21.35 -17.68
N VAL A 4 -37.53 21.93 -17.36
CA VAL A 4 -36.31 21.23 -16.98
C VAL A 4 -35.99 21.45 -15.52
N ALA A 5 -35.42 20.48 -14.85
CA ALA A 5 -34.90 20.62 -13.50
C ALA A 5 -33.34 20.71 -13.57
N THR A 6 -32.77 21.70 -12.92
CA THR A 6 -31.31 21.90 -12.92
C THR A 6 -30.84 22.47 -11.60
N THR A 7 -29.65 22.10 -11.17
CA THR A 7 -28.94 22.73 -10.06
C THR A 7 -28.06 23.89 -10.53
N ARG A 8 -27.90 24.05 -11.85
CA ARG A 8 -26.99 25.01 -12.49
C ARG A 8 -27.70 25.81 -13.59
N PRO A 9 -28.68 26.70 -13.23
CA PRO A 9 -29.42 27.50 -14.21
C PRO A 9 -28.54 28.43 -15.04
N GLU A 10 -27.38 28.88 -14.53
CA GLU A 10 -26.43 29.74 -15.24
C GLU A 10 -25.85 29.08 -16.50
N THR A 11 -25.70 27.76 -16.52
CA THR A 11 -25.18 27.05 -17.71
C THR A 11 -26.21 26.93 -18.83
N MET A 12 -27.51 27.17 -18.54
CA MET A 12 -28.57 27.15 -19.55
C MET A 12 -28.31 28.13 -20.70
N LEU A 13 -27.58 29.21 -20.46
CA LEU A 13 -27.21 30.17 -21.50
C LEU A 13 -26.47 29.50 -22.67
N GLY A 14 -25.76 28.40 -22.41
CA GLY A 14 -25.03 27.60 -23.38
C GLY A 14 -25.76 26.33 -23.86
N ASP A 15 -27.06 26.15 -23.57
CA ASP A 15 -27.80 25.01 -24.02
C ASP A 15 -27.91 24.96 -25.55
N THR A 16 -27.68 23.77 -26.13
CA THR A 16 -27.76 23.53 -27.55
C THR A 16 -28.82 22.49 -27.93
N ALA A 17 -29.37 21.80 -26.93
CA ALA A 17 -30.53 20.92 -27.09
C ALA A 17 -31.30 20.74 -25.77
N VAL A 18 -32.49 20.22 -25.87
CA VAL A 18 -33.22 19.59 -24.78
C VAL A 18 -33.37 18.12 -25.11
N ALA A 19 -32.85 17.23 -24.25
CA ALA A 19 -32.95 15.80 -24.42
C ALA A 19 -34.17 15.23 -23.69
N MET A 20 -34.79 14.17 -24.22
CA MET A 20 -35.80 13.37 -23.55
C MET A 20 -35.56 11.89 -23.84
N ASN A 21 -36.02 11.01 -22.95
CA ASN A 21 -35.90 9.57 -23.18
C ASN A 21 -36.84 9.15 -24.32
N PRO A 22 -36.36 8.40 -25.32
CA PRO A 22 -37.22 7.94 -26.44
C PRO A 22 -38.41 7.07 -26.02
N THR A 23 -38.31 6.44 -24.82
CA THR A 23 -39.42 5.64 -24.26
C THR A 23 -40.42 6.46 -23.46
N ASP A 24 -40.22 7.77 -23.28
CA ASP A 24 -41.20 8.65 -22.63
C ASP A 24 -42.48 8.69 -23.49
N PRO A 25 -43.68 8.53 -22.90
CA PRO A 25 -44.95 8.59 -23.67
C PRO A 25 -45.13 9.85 -24.50
N ARG A 26 -44.49 10.96 -24.14
CA ARG A 26 -44.52 12.24 -24.83
C ARG A 26 -43.57 12.30 -26.03
N ALA A 27 -42.65 11.37 -26.15
CA ALA A 27 -41.56 11.41 -27.14
C ALA A 27 -42.09 11.47 -28.58
N SER A 28 -43.07 10.63 -28.93
CA SER A 28 -43.67 10.60 -30.27
C SER A 28 -44.24 11.96 -30.73
N ALA A 29 -44.66 12.80 -29.79
CA ALA A 29 -45.22 14.11 -30.07
C ALA A 29 -44.19 15.26 -30.07
N LEU A 30 -43.03 15.06 -29.42
CA LEU A 30 -42.13 16.16 -29.12
C LEU A 30 -40.74 16.02 -29.79
N LEU A 31 -40.26 14.81 -30.02
CA LEU A 31 -38.97 14.61 -30.71
C LEU A 31 -38.92 15.31 -32.06
N GLY A 32 -37.80 15.96 -32.31
CA GLY A 32 -37.59 16.75 -33.54
C GLY A 32 -38.25 18.13 -33.56
N LYS A 33 -39.04 18.46 -32.54
CA LYS A 33 -39.54 19.83 -32.38
C LYS A 33 -38.43 20.74 -31.85
N LYS A 34 -38.59 22.04 -31.98
CA LYS A 34 -37.67 23.06 -31.49
C LYS A 34 -38.30 23.86 -30.38
N VAL A 35 -37.45 24.30 -29.44
CA VAL A 35 -37.83 25.20 -28.33
C VAL A 35 -36.96 26.48 -28.42
N ARG A 36 -37.53 27.58 -27.96
CA ARG A 36 -36.77 28.86 -27.83
C ARG A 36 -36.22 28.91 -26.42
N LEU A 37 -34.88 29.01 -26.30
CA LEU A 37 -34.18 29.17 -25.05
C LEU A 37 -34.46 30.54 -24.45
N PRO A 38 -34.96 30.66 -23.22
CA PRO A 38 -35.15 31.93 -22.54
C PRO A 38 -33.83 32.72 -22.39
N ILE A 39 -33.94 34.05 -22.22
CA ILE A 39 -32.82 34.98 -22.04
C ILE A 39 -31.97 35.14 -23.33
N VAL A 40 -31.57 34.06 -23.96
CA VAL A 40 -30.68 34.07 -25.15
C VAL A 40 -31.45 34.16 -26.46
N GLY A 41 -32.66 33.60 -26.51
CA GLY A 41 -33.50 33.55 -27.70
C GLY A 41 -33.12 32.45 -28.71
N ARG A 42 -32.09 31.69 -28.50
CA ARG A 42 -31.60 30.59 -29.37
C ARG A 42 -32.68 29.54 -29.58
N ILE A 43 -32.82 29.04 -30.82
CA ILE A 43 -33.75 27.98 -31.16
C ILE A 43 -33.01 26.64 -31.15
N ILE A 44 -33.30 25.77 -30.19
CA ILE A 44 -32.65 24.50 -29.97
C ILE A 44 -33.58 23.32 -30.22
N PRO A 45 -33.10 22.13 -30.68
CA PRO A 45 -33.91 20.95 -30.92
C PRO A 45 -34.29 20.21 -29.66
N ILE A 46 -35.40 19.45 -29.71
CA ILE A 46 -35.69 18.37 -28.75
C ILE A 46 -35.16 17.07 -29.35
N ILE A 47 -34.18 16.42 -28.70
CA ILE A 47 -33.55 15.19 -29.13
C ILE A 47 -33.94 14.01 -28.25
N GLY A 48 -33.77 12.79 -28.77
CA GLY A 48 -34.00 11.55 -28.02
C GLY A 48 -32.69 10.97 -27.52
N ASP A 49 -32.52 10.81 -26.23
CA ASP A 49 -31.34 10.17 -25.64
C ASP A 49 -31.74 9.32 -24.44
N GLU A 50 -31.21 8.07 -24.39
CA GLU A 50 -31.55 7.11 -23.34
C GLU A 50 -30.92 7.48 -21.96
N HIS A 51 -29.94 8.39 -21.95
CA HIS A 51 -29.36 8.93 -20.71
C HIS A 51 -30.39 9.68 -19.83
N VAL A 52 -31.43 10.19 -20.43
CA VAL A 52 -32.45 10.96 -19.68
C VAL A 52 -33.31 10.05 -18.81
N VAL A 53 -33.29 10.32 -17.50
CA VAL A 53 -34.01 9.55 -16.50
C VAL A 53 -35.50 9.84 -16.60
N LEU A 54 -36.33 8.82 -16.71
CA LEU A 54 -37.80 8.95 -16.72
C LEU A 54 -38.33 9.45 -15.36
N PRO A 55 -39.33 10.34 -15.35
CA PRO A 55 -39.91 10.81 -14.10
C PRO A 55 -40.62 9.69 -13.34
N ASN A 56 -40.28 9.54 -12.08
CA ASN A 56 -40.96 8.60 -11.17
C ASN A 56 -41.03 9.23 -9.76
N PRO A 57 -42.15 9.93 -9.42
CA PRO A 57 -42.31 10.61 -8.14
C PRO A 57 -42.24 9.70 -6.90
N GLU A 58 -42.45 8.38 -7.07
CA GLU A 58 -42.44 7.39 -5.99
C GLU A 58 -41.08 6.68 -5.87
N SER A 59 -40.10 7.04 -6.69
CA SER A 59 -38.77 6.43 -6.67
C SER A 59 -37.96 6.81 -5.42
N GLU A 60 -37.20 5.87 -4.91
CA GLU A 60 -36.16 6.12 -3.90
C GLU A 60 -34.94 6.88 -4.51
N ASP A 61 -34.72 6.75 -5.82
CA ASP A 61 -33.74 7.52 -6.56
C ASP A 61 -34.21 8.98 -6.71
N GLU A 62 -33.45 9.88 -6.11
CA GLU A 62 -33.76 11.32 -6.17
C GLU A 62 -33.73 11.87 -7.60
N LYS A 63 -32.87 11.37 -8.48
CA LYS A 63 -32.83 11.78 -9.89
C LYS A 63 -34.15 11.46 -10.58
N ALA A 64 -34.69 10.27 -10.39
CA ALA A 64 -35.99 9.89 -10.98
C ALA A 64 -37.15 10.66 -10.34
N ARG A 65 -37.10 10.93 -9.02
CA ARG A 65 -38.18 11.67 -8.30
C ARG A 65 -38.29 13.13 -8.71
N PHE A 66 -37.13 13.78 -9.01
CA PHE A 66 -37.11 15.18 -9.44
C PHE A 66 -37.08 15.35 -10.96
N SER A 67 -36.92 14.27 -11.73
CA SER A 67 -36.94 14.35 -13.19
C SER A 67 -38.25 14.90 -13.71
N THR A 68 -38.16 15.81 -14.67
CA THR A 68 -39.30 16.29 -15.46
C THR A 68 -39.51 15.47 -16.75
N GLY A 69 -38.56 14.56 -17.05
CA GLY A 69 -38.47 13.84 -18.32
C GLY A 69 -37.73 14.62 -19.40
N PHE A 70 -37.28 15.81 -19.09
CA PHE A 70 -36.45 16.65 -19.98
C PHE A 70 -35.16 17.04 -19.30
N LEU A 71 -34.06 16.94 -20.05
CA LEU A 71 -32.72 17.34 -19.66
C LEU A 71 -32.25 18.48 -20.54
N LYS A 72 -31.83 19.59 -19.96
CA LYS A 72 -31.08 20.61 -20.72
C LYS A 72 -29.72 20.03 -21.11
N VAL A 73 -29.23 20.33 -22.29
CA VAL A 73 -27.94 19.83 -22.78
C VAL A 73 -27.01 20.99 -23.07
N THR A 74 -25.98 21.10 -22.25
CA THR A 74 -24.93 22.13 -22.33
C THR A 74 -23.54 21.48 -22.50
N PRO A 75 -23.14 21.09 -23.71
CA PRO A 75 -21.90 20.31 -23.93
C PRO A 75 -20.61 20.98 -23.39
N ALA A 76 -20.59 22.30 -23.32
CA ALA A 76 -19.43 23.05 -22.82
C ALA A 76 -19.22 22.97 -21.30
N HIS A 77 -20.29 22.68 -20.51
CA HIS A 77 -20.30 22.87 -19.06
C HIS A 77 -20.67 21.65 -18.24
N ASP A 78 -20.88 20.50 -18.90
CA ASP A 78 -21.19 19.24 -18.22
C ASP A 78 -20.60 18.06 -19.00
N PRO A 79 -19.87 17.12 -18.33
CA PRO A 79 -19.26 15.97 -19.00
C PRO A 79 -20.27 15.00 -19.62
N ASP A 80 -21.43 14.78 -18.98
CA ASP A 80 -22.48 13.91 -19.52
C ASP A 80 -23.18 14.58 -20.72
N ASP A 81 -23.43 15.90 -20.65
CA ASP A 81 -23.95 16.69 -21.77
C ASP A 81 -22.96 16.76 -22.93
N TRP A 82 -21.65 16.75 -22.67
CA TRP A 82 -20.62 16.62 -23.70
C TRP A 82 -20.76 15.31 -24.48
N GLU A 83 -20.92 14.19 -23.81
CA GLU A 83 -21.11 12.88 -24.46
C GLU A 83 -22.41 12.84 -25.28
N ILE A 84 -23.51 13.44 -24.77
CA ILE A 84 -24.74 13.60 -25.52
C ILE A 84 -24.48 14.48 -26.74
N GLY A 85 -23.79 15.59 -26.59
CA GLY A 85 -23.41 16.49 -27.68
C GLY A 85 -22.65 15.80 -28.78
N GLN A 86 -21.66 14.96 -28.44
CA GLN A 86 -20.88 14.18 -29.41
C GLN A 86 -21.75 13.17 -30.18
N ARG A 87 -22.66 12.44 -29.46
CA ARG A 87 -23.56 11.46 -30.11
C ARG A 87 -24.53 12.11 -31.09
N HIS A 88 -24.95 13.32 -30.80
CA HIS A 88 -25.96 14.02 -31.61
C HIS A 88 -25.43 15.13 -32.49
N GLY A 89 -24.10 15.37 -32.52
CA GLY A 89 -23.46 16.39 -33.31
C GLY A 89 -23.95 17.81 -32.97
N LEU A 90 -24.10 18.10 -31.67
CA LEU A 90 -24.57 19.40 -31.20
C LEU A 90 -23.46 20.45 -31.18
N ASP A 91 -23.84 21.71 -31.38
CA ASP A 91 -22.90 22.83 -31.22
C ASP A 91 -22.42 22.94 -29.77
N ILE A 92 -21.24 23.53 -29.61
CA ILE A 92 -20.60 23.75 -28.30
C ILE A 92 -20.59 25.25 -28.05
N VAL A 93 -21.31 25.70 -27.04
CA VAL A 93 -21.38 27.12 -26.66
C VAL A 93 -20.85 27.29 -25.24
N ASN A 94 -19.65 27.85 -25.13
CA ASN A 94 -19.04 28.15 -23.84
C ASN A 94 -19.42 29.57 -23.38
N VAL A 95 -20.10 29.65 -22.25
CA VAL A 95 -20.62 30.91 -21.70
C VAL A 95 -19.84 31.44 -20.49
N MET A 96 -18.72 30.82 -20.15
CA MET A 96 -17.89 31.18 -19.01
C MET A 96 -16.46 31.51 -19.42
N ALA A 97 -15.84 32.46 -18.72
CA ALA A 97 -14.44 32.75 -18.78
C ALA A 97 -13.64 31.77 -17.88
N PRO A 98 -12.29 31.71 -17.99
CA PRO A 98 -11.44 30.85 -17.15
C PRO A 98 -11.55 31.12 -15.64
N ASP A 99 -11.98 32.29 -15.23
CA ASP A 99 -12.24 32.65 -13.83
C ASP A 99 -13.64 32.29 -13.32
N GLY A 100 -14.47 31.71 -14.20
CA GLY A 100 -15.85 31.32 -13.91
C GLY A 100 -16.89 32.45 -14.00
N SER A 101 -16.50 33.63 -14.48
CA SER A 101 -17.45 34.70 -14.81
C SER A 101 -18.18 34.42 -16.12
N ILE A 102 -19.40 34.95 -16.26
CA ILE A 102 -20.15 34.85 -17.52
C ILE A 102 -19.50 35.72 -18.58
N SER A 103 -19.26 35.17 -19.77
CA SER A 103 -18.50 35.85 -20.81
C SER A 103 -18.92 35.41 -22.23
N ASP A 104 -18.94 36.36 -23.16
CA ASP A 104 -19.14 36.17 -24.58
C ASP A 104 -17.82 36.02 -25.39
N LYS A 105 -16.66 36.08 -24.73
CA LYS A 105 -15.34 36.10 -25.37
C LYS A 105 -14.74 34.70 -25.63
N TYR A 106 -15.40 33.66 -25.13
CA TYR A 106 -14.85 32.30 -25.13
C TYR A 106 -15.72 31.30 -25.88
N GLY A 107 -16.53 31.76 -26.85
CA GLY A 107 -17.33 30.90 -27.71
C GLY A 107 -18.87 31.07 -27.55
N TRP A 108 -19.31 32.18 -26.97
CA TRP A 108 -20.72 32.54 -26.90
C TRP A 108 -20.98 33.72 -27.83
N GLU A 109 -21.29 33.42 -29.10
CA GLU A 109 -21.43 34.42 -30.14
C GLU A 109 -22.82 35.08 -30.23
N ASP A 110 -23.85 34.46 -29.65
CA ASP A 110 -25.26 34.89 -29.75
C ASP A 110 -25.78 35.53 -28.45
N ALA A 111 -24.94 36.14 -27.65
CA ALA A 111 -25.29 36.91 -26.47
C ALA A 111 -25.87 38.30 -26.81
N ASN A 112 -26.82 38.39 -27.76
CA ASN A 112 -27.28 39.67 -28.30
C ASN A 112 -28.50 40.23 -27.59
N GLU A 113 -29.26 39.46 -26.84
CA GLU A 113 -30.45 39.90 -26.12
C GLU A 113 -30.05 40.77 -24.88
N PRO A 114 -30.79 41.85 -24.60
CA PRO A 114 -30.45 42.71 -23.44
C PRO A 114 -30.32 41.97 -22.10
N GLU A 115 -31.11 40.92 -21.92
CA GLU A 115 -31.12 40.09 -20.74
C GLU A 115 -29.84 39.26 -20.63
N ALA A 116 -29.29 38.75 -21.75
CA ALA A 116 -28.05 38.04 -21.81
C ALA A 116 -26.86 38.98 -21.56
N GLN A 117 -26.89 40.17 -22.19
CA GLN A 117 -25.86 41.21 -22.02
C GLN A 117 -25.75 41.67 -20.56
N ALA A 118 -26.87 41.72 -19.82
CA ALA A 118 -26.89 42.11 -18.41
C ALA A 118 -26.15 41.12 -17.49
N LEU A 119 -25.90 39.91 -17.93
CA LEU A 119 -25.21 38.86 -17.13
C LEU A 119 -23.70 38.85 -17.38
N LEU A 120 -23.21 39.51 -18.44
CA LEU A 120 -21.79 39.52 -18.78
C LEU A 120 -20.95 40.14 -17.66
N GLY A 121 -19.87 39.42 -17.27
CA GLY A 121 -18.95 39.83 -16.22
C GLY A 121 -19.42 39.48 -14.80
N MET A 122 -20.61 38.92 -14.62
CA MET A 122 -21.06 38.43 -13.32
C MET A 122 -20.34 37.11 -12.96
N ASP A 123 -20.06 36.94 -11.66
CA ASP A 123 -19.70 35.63 -11.14
C ASP A 123 -20.84 34.63 -11.40
N ARG A 124 -20.50 33.38 -11.68
CA ARG A 124 -21.47 32.34 -12.00
C ARG A 124 -22.57 32.14 -10.93
N PHE A 125 -22.26 32.34 -9.65
CA PHE A 125 -23.27 32.26 -8.60
C PHE A 125 -24.19 33.46 -8.57
N GLU A 126 -23.68 34.65 -8.80
CA GLU A 126 -24.47 35.89 -8.94
C GLU A 126 -25.37 35.77 -10.17
N ALA A 127 -24.84 35.26 -11.29
CA ALA A 127 -25.61 35.01 -12.50
C ALA A 127 -26.74 33.99 -12.28
N ARG A 128 -26.48 32.94 -11.50
CA ARG A 128 -27.47 31.93 -11.09
C ARG A 128 -28.66 32.58 -10.37
N GLU A 129 -28.40 33.42 -9.38
CA GLU A 129 -29.44 34.16 -8.66
C GLU A 129 -30.20 35.10 -9.57
N ALA A 130 -29.51 35.84 -10.40
CA ALA A 130 -30.12 36.76 -11.35
C ALA A 130 -31.05 36.05 -12.36
N ILE A 131 -30.62 34.91 -12.86
CA ILE A 131 -31.40 34.08 -13.80
C ILE A 131 -32.67 33.52 -13.10
N VAL A 132 -32.55 32.98 -11.90
CA VAL A 132 -33.72 32.48 -11.13
C VAL A 132 -34.70 33.61 -10.85
N GLU A 133 -34.25 34.80 -10.51
CA GLU A 133 -35.11 35.93 -10.30
C GLU A 133 -35.81 36.43 -11.60
N TRP A 134 -35.06 36.41 -12.70
CA TRP A 134 -35.65 36.69 -14.03
C TRP A 134 -36.76 35.66 -14.39
N PHE A 135 -36.55 34.37 -14.20
CA PHE A 135 -37.55 33.32 -14.40
C PHE A 135 -38.78 33.52 -13.53
N ARG A 136 -38.57 33.94 -12.26
CA ARG A 136 -39.67 34.25 -11.35
C ARG A 136 -40.51 35.44 -11.85
N LYS A 137 -39.87 36.49 -12.30
CA LYS A 137 -40.52 37.71 -12.83
C LYS A 137 -41.30 37.41 -14.11
N GLU A 138 -40.73 36.60 -15.01
CA GLU A 138 -41.39 36.18 -16.26
C GLU A 138 -42.40 35.07 -16.08
N LYS A 139 -42.63 34.57 -14.86
CA LYS A 139 -43.54 33.48 -14.51
C LYS A 139 -43.21 32.16 -15.26
N LEU A 140 -41.94 31.93 -15.48
CA LEU A 140 -41.39 30.72 -16.08
C LEU A 140 -40.78 29.78 -15.04
N LEU A 141 -40.64 30.22 -13.79
CA LEU A 141 -40.18 29.41 -12.68
C LEU A 141 -41.36 28.62 -12.11
N GLU A 142 -41.27 27.29 -12.14
CA GLU A 142 -42.32 26.43 -11.54
C GLU A 142 -42.12 26.25 -10.04
N ASP A 143 -40.91 25.86 -9.63
CA ASP A 143 -40.59 25.58 -8.23
C ASP A 143 -39.08 25.70 -7.95
N VAL A 144 -38.70 25.88 -6.67
CA VAL A 144 -37.34 25.81 -6.17
C VAL A 144 -37.34 24.85 -5.00
N ARG A 145 -36.63 23.75 -5.14
CA ARG A 145 -36.54 22.69 -4.13
C ARG A 145 -35.14 22.50 -3.64
N GLU A 146 -35.01 22.16 -2.37
CA GLU A 146 -33.71 21.70 -1.86
C GLU A 146 -33.37 20.35 -2.46
N TYR A 147 -32.13 20.25 -2.96
CA TYR A 147 -31.57 19.03 -3.53
C TYR A 147 -30.15 18.83 -3.03
N VAL A 148 -29.91 17.72 -2.33
CA VAL A 148 -28.60 17.36 -1.80
C VAL A 148 -27.87 16.50 -2.81
N HIS A 149 -26.70 16.96 -3.24
CA HIS A 149 -25.84 16.22 -4.15
C HIS A 149 -24.36 16.52 -3.87
N GLU A 150 -23.49 15.63 -4.36
CA GLU A 150 -22.05 15.83 -4.25
C GLU A 150 -21.53 16.78 -5.32
N VAL A 151 -20.73 17.76 -4.91
CA VAL A 151 -20.06 18.71 -5.79
C VAL A 151 -18.55 18.55 -5.64
N GLY A 152 -17.87 18.35 -6.76
CA GLY A 152 -16.41 18.27 -6.79
C GLY A 152 -15.77 19.58 -6.34
N HIS A 153 -14.82 19.51 -5.41
CA HIS A 153 -14.05 20.66 -4.95
C HIS A 153 -12.56 20.44 -5.16
N SER A 154 -11.84 21.49 -5.47
CA SER A 154 -10.38 21.46 -5.51
C SER A 154 -9.82 21.07 -4.13
N TYR A 155 -9.00 20.05 -4.06
CA TYR A 155 -8.38 19.61 -2.81
C TYR A 155 -7.39 20.65 -2.22
N ARG A 156 -6.95 21.61 -3.02
CA ARG A 156 -6.02 22.67 -2.57
C ARG A 156 -6.72 23.94 -2.15
N SER A 157 -7.64 24.45 -2.98
CA SER A 157 -8.34 25.72 -2.75
C SER A 157 -9.71 25.54 -2.09
N HIS A 158 -10.24 24.30 -2.07
CA HIS A 158 -11.59 23.98 -1.57
C HIS A 158 -12.75 24.72 -2.28
N VAL A 159 -12.48 25.28 -3.46
CA VAL A 159 -13.52 25.90 -4.30
C VAL A 159 -14.19 24.84 -5.18
N PRO A 160 -15.47 25.01 -5.54
CA PRO A 160 -16.15 24.15 -6.49
C PRO A 160 -15.42 24.09 -7.83
N ILE A 161 -15.37 22.89 -8.42
CA ILE A 161 -14.79 22.67 -9.76
C ILE A 161 -15.87 22.97 -10.79
N GLU A 162 -15.51 23.80 -11.78
CA GLU A 162 -16.35 24.04 -12.96
C GLU A 162 -15.77 23.29 -14.16
N PRO A 163 -16.58 22.49 -14.90
CA PRO A 163 -16.19 21.96 -16.20
C PRO A 163 -15.97 23.12 -17.16
N TYR A 164 -14.80 23.17 -17.77
CA TYR A 164 -14.37 24.20 -18.70
C TYR A 164 -13.58 23.56 -19.85
N LEU A 165 -13.97 23.89 -21.09
CA LEU A 165 -13.29 23.40 -22.28
C LEU A 165 -12.04 24.26 -22.53
N SER A 166 -10.90 23.62 -22.64
CA SER A 166 -9.66 24.27 -23.07
C SER A 166 -8.87 23.35 -23.99
N ASP A 167 -8.10 23.94 -24.87
CA ASP A 167 -7.17 23.20 -25.73
C ASP A 167 -6.11 22.55 -24.86
N GLN A 168 -5.90 21.26 -25.05
CA GLN A 168 -4.97 20.45 -24.26
C GLN A 168 -4.16 19.53 -25.18
N TRP A 169 -2.91 19.27 -24.80
CA TRP A 169 -2.13 18.21 -25.41
C TRP A 169 -2.51 16.87 -24.81
N TYR A 170 -2.80 15.90 -25.67
CA TYR A 170 -3.16 14.54 -25.28
C TYR A 170 -2.17 13.53 -25.83
N ILE A 171 -1.88 12.51 -25.05
CA ILE A 171 -1.27 11.29 -25.54
C ILE A 171 -2.37 10.29 -25.82
N SER A 172 -2.51 9.86 -27.07
CA SER A 172 -3.49 8.86 -27.47
C SER A 172 -3.03 7.47 -27.04
N VAL A 173 -3.74 6.87 -26.08
CA VAL A 173 -3.28 5.65 -25.40
C VAL A 173 -3.77 4.36 -26.06
N LYS A 174 -4.91 4.38 -26.76
CA LYS A 174 -5.48 3.23 -27.47
C LYS A 174 -5.26 3.27 -28.99
N LYS A 175 -4.71 4.35 -29.52
CA LYS A 175 -4.42 4.44 -30.94
C LYS A 175 -3.23 3.54 -31.29
N PRO A 176 -3.31 2.73 -32.36
CA PRO A 176 -2.20 1.91 -32.83
C PRO A 176 -0.98 2.76 -33.18
N ILE A 177 0.17 2.39 -32.63
CA ILE A 177 1.43 3.09 -32.87
C ILE A 177 1.99 2.65 -34.22
N LYS A 178 2.30 3.64 -35.10
CA LYS A 178 3.09 3.42 -36.27
C LYS A 178 4.56 3.65 -35.93
N TRP A 179 5.33 2.58 -35.85
CA TRP A 179 6.76 2.66 -35.53
C TRP A 179 7.53 3.30 -36.66
N HIS A 180 8.11 4.46 -36.41
CA HIS A 180 9.04 5.09 -37.30
C HIS A 180 10.41 5.12 -36.59
N GLY A 181 11.31 4.19 -36.93
CA GLY A 181 12.74 4.32 -36.65
C GLY A 181 13.36 3.51 -35.49
N LEU A 182 12.62 2.70 -34.75
CA LEU A 182 13.22 1.64 -33.96
C LEU A 182 13.21 0.31 -34.72
N PRO A 183 14.17 -0.64 -34.48
CA PRO A 183 14.16 -1.90 -35.19
C PRO A 183 12.84 -2.62 -34.96
N ALA A 184 11.93 -2.45 -35.92
CA ALA A 184 10.62 -3.10 -35.87
C ALA A 184 10.87 -4.61 -35.81
N ARG A 185 10.27 -5.27 -34.84
CA ARG A 185 9.95 -6.68 -35.02
C ARG A 185 9.02 -6.71 -36.22
N GLU A 186 9.52 -7.26 -37.35
CA GLU A 186 8.90 -7.22 -38.69
C GLU A 186 7.45 -7.71 -38.77
N ASP A 187 6.97 -8.40 -37.73
CA ASP A 187 5.66 -9.04 -37.75
C ASP A 187 4.47 -8.09 -37.51
N THR A 188 4.67 -6.87 -36.96
CA THR A 188 3.57 -5.96 -36.63
C THR A 188 3.30 -4.87 -37.68
N ALA A 189 4.25 -4.64 -38.61
CA ALA A 189 4.14 -3.58 -39.65
C ALA A 189 3.20 -3.92 -40.79
N LYS A 190 2.76 -5.16 -40.95
CA LYS A 190 1.99 -5.64 -42.10
C LYS A 190 0.51 -5.92 -41.87
N MET A 191 -0.02 -5.73 -40.64
CA MET A 191 -1.43 -5.99 -40.36
C MET A 191 -2.29 -4.74 -40.68
N ALA A 192 -3.29 -4.90 -41.52
CA ALA A 192 -4.24 -3.84 -41.86
C ALA A 192 -5.11 -3.39 -40.67
N VAL A 193 -5.30 -4.29 -39.68
CA VAL A 193 -5.96 -4.01 -38.39
C VAL A 193 -5.10 -4.66 -37.32
N PRO A 194 -4.59 -3.91 -36.33
CA PRO A 194 -3.81 -4.51 -35.24
C PRO A 194 -4.67 -5.45 -34.42
N PRO A 195 -4.10 -6.59 -33.97
CA PRO A 195 -4.81 -7.50 -33.10
C PRO A 195 -5.17 -6.81 -31.77
N LEU A 196 -6.37 -7.12 -31.28
CA LEU A 196 -6.78 -6.67 -29.94
C LEU A 196 -6.28 -7.66 -28.89
N ILE A 197 -6.09 -7.17 -27.68
CA ILE A 197 -5.91 -8.05 -26.51
C ILE A 197 -7.22 -8.79 -26.28
N GLU A 198 -7.12 -10.12 -26.10
CA GLU A 198 -8.29 -11.01 -25.98
C GLU A 198 -9.28 -10.51 -24.92
N GLY A 199 -10.54 -10.40 -25.29
CA GLY A 199 -11.63 -9.95 -24.43
C GLY A 199 -11.69 -8.42 -24.19
N THR A 200 -10.90 -7.63 -24.92
CA THR A 200 -10.84 -6.16 -24.77
C THR A 200 -10.95 -5.43 -26.10
N ASP A 201 -11.12 -4.11 -26.04
CA ASP A 201 -11.02 -3.17 -27.18
C ASP A 201 -9.61 -2.57 -27.34
N VAL A 202 -8.61 -3.06 -26.58
CA VAL A 202 -7.25 -2.51 -26.52
C VAL A 202 -6.37 -3.12 -27.62
N PRO A 203 -5.86 -2.32 -28.58
CA PRO A 203 -4.91 -2.81 -29.58
C PRO A 203 -3.58 -3.19 -28.92
N VAL A 204 -3.04 -4.35 -29.27
CA VAL A 204 -1.76 -4.88 -28.71
C VAL A 204 -0.59 -3.90 -28.92
N ASN A 205 -0.58 -3.18 -30.03
CA ASN A 205 0.47 -2.20 -30.38
C ASN A 205 0.08 -0.75 -30.05
N SER A 206 -0.84 -0.53 -29.11
CA SER A 206 -1.10 0.78 -28.50
C SER A 206 -0.31 0.96 -27.22
N LEU A 207 -0.22 2.17 -26.67
CA LEU A 207 0.44 2.40 -25.38
C LEU A 207 -0.22 1.59 -24.25
N ALA A 208 -1.54 1.55 -24.21
CA ALA A 208 -2.28 0.73 -23.26
C ALA A 208 -1.98 -0.76 -23.45
N GLY A 209 -1.94 -1.23 -24.70
CA GLY A 209 -1.62 -2.62 -25.04
C GLY A 209 -0.19 -3.02 -24.67
N LEU A 210 0.78 -2.14 -24.94
CA LEU A 210 2.18 -2.34 -24.54
C LEU A 210 2.32 -2.47 -23.03
N ALA A 211 1.57 -1.68 -22.27
CA ALA A 211 1.59 -1.74 -20.80
C ALA A 211 0.83 -2.95 -20.24
N LEU A 212 -0.28 -3.38 -20.87
CA LEU A 212 -1.11 -4.48 -20.40
C LEU A 212 -0.50 -5.86 -20.70
N LYS A 213 0.08 -6.03 -21.89
CA LYS A 213 0.62 -7.31 -22.35
C LYS A 213 1.62 -7.96 -21.37
N PRO A 214 2.59 -7.23 -20.75
CA PRO A 214 3.52 -7.84 -19.81
C PRO A 214 2.87 -8.45 -18.57
N LEU A 215 1.74 -7.91 -18.12
CA LEU A 215 0.97 -8.52 -17.04
C LEU A 215 0.35 -9.86 -17.49
N LEU A 216 -0.22 -9.89 -18.68
CA LEU A 216 -0.94 -11.06 -19.20
C LEU A 216 0.01 -12.20 -19.59
N ASP A 217 1.22 -11.89 -20.03
CA ASP A 217 2.25 -12.89 -20.40
C ASP A 217 3.22 -13.23 -19.24
N GLY A 218 3.01 -12.67 -18.05
CA GLY A 218 3.73 -12.99 -16.82
C GLY A 218 5.09 -12.31 -16.66
N ARG A 219 5.49 -11.41 -17.55
CA ARG A 219 6.72 -10.61 -17.41
C ARG A 219 6.62 -9.52 -16.34
N LEU A 220 5.40 -9.09 -16.05
CA LEU A 220 5.10 -8.12 -14.99
C LEU A 220 4.26 -8.79 -13.91
N ARG A 221 4.68 -8.67 -12.68
CA ARG A 221 3.98 -9.24 -11.53
C ARG A 221 3.68 -8.18 -10.48
N PHE A 222 2.47 -8.18 -9.93
CA PHE A 222 2.09 -7.35 -8.79
C PHE A 222 2.14 -8.14 -7.49
N ILE A 223 2.63 -7.52 -6.44
CA ILE A 223 2.73 -8.10 -5.10
C ILE A 223 2.06 -7.12 -4.12
N PRO A 224 0.93 -7.48 -3.50
CA PRO A 224 0.11 -8.70 -3.70
C PRO A 224 -0.67 -8.72 -5.03
N ASP A 225 -0.97 -9.91 -5.52
CA ASP A 225 -1.61 -10.17 -6.83
C ASP A 225 -2.95 -9.44 -7.03
N ARG A 226 -3.69 -9.14 -5.96
CA ARG A 226 -4.98 -8.45 -6.07
C ARG A 226 -4.92 -7.13 -6.81
N TYR A 227 -3.77 -6.46 -6.80
CA TYR A 227 -3.57 -5.17 -7.49
C TYR A 227 -3.38 -5.32 -9.00
N ALA A 228 -3.08 -6.51 -9.49
CA ALA A 228 -3.04 -6.81 -10.92
C ALA A 228 -4.39 -6.54 -11.59
N LYS A 229 -5.49 -6.91 -10.92
CA LYS A 229 -6.85 -6.64 -11.42
C LYS A 229 -7.16 -5.15 -11.51
N THR A 230 -6.71 -4.35 -10.53
CA THR A 230 -6.88 -2.88 -10.56
C THR A 230 -6.12 -2.26 -11.73
N TYR A 231 -4.89 -2.71 -11.95
CA TYR A 231 -4.04 -2.25 -13.05
C TYR A 231 -4.64 -2.63 -14.41
N GLN A 232 -5.08 -3.89 -14.56
CA GLN A 232 -5.71 -4.39 -15.79
C GLN A 232 -6.98 -3.60 -16.12
N ALA A 233 -7.93 -3.53 -15.18
CA ALA A 233 -9.19 -2.82 -15.38
C ALA A 233 -8.98 -1.34 -15.73
N TRP A 234 -7.96 -0.71 -15.17
CA TRP A 234 -7.60 0.66 -15.52
C TRP A 234 -7.16 0.78 -16.97
N LEU A 235 -6.24 -0.07 -17.44
CA LEU A 235 -5.71 -0.02 -18.82
C LEU A 235 -6.78 -0.37 -19.85
N GLU A 236 -7.68 -1.28 -19.55
CA GLU A 236 -8.80 -1.63 -20.42
C GLU A 236 -9.77 -0.45 -20.63
N ASN A 237 -9.96 0.39 -19.61
CA ASN A 237 -10.86 1.53 -19.63
C ASN A 237 -10.14 2.88 -19.75
N LEU A 238 -8.85 2.88 -20.09
CA LEU A 238 -8.05 4.09 -20.13
C LEU A 238 -8.52 5.02 -21.25
N ARG A 239 -8.70 6.29 -20.91
CA ARG A 239 -8.94 7.40 -21.84
C ARG A 239 -7.62 8.06 -22.21
N ASP A 240 -7.61 8.83 -23.30
CA ASP A 240 -6.44 9.60 -23.72
C ASP A 240 -5.92 10.49 -22.59
N TRP A 241 -4.62 10.53 -22.43
CA TRP A 241 -3.96 11.18 -21.31
C TRP A 241 -3.68 12.67 -21.61
N PRO A 242 -4.38 13.64 -20.94
CA PRO A 242 -4.08 15.06 -21.07
C PRO A 242 -2.78 15.38 -20.35
N ILE A 243 -1.78 15.91 -21.06
CA ILE A 243 -0.44 16.20 -20.52
C ILE A 243 -0.17 17.67 -20.28
N SER A 244 -1.07 18.58 -20.71
CA SER A 244 -0.97 20.01 -20.45
C SER A 244 -1.38 20.37 -19.02
N ARG A 245 -0.67 21.31 -18.42
CA ARG A 245 -1.04 21.90 -17.13
C ARG A 245 -0.83 23.42 -17.18
N GLN A 246 -1.79 24.18 -16.68
CA GLN A 246 -1.76 25.65 -16.56
C GLN A 246 -1.16 26.02 -15.20
N LEU A 247 0.15 25.84 -15.03
CA LEU A 247 0.88 26.07 -13.79
C LEU A 247 2.01 27.08 -14.00
N TRP A 248 2.32 27.82 -12.96
CA TRP A 248 3.43 28.78 -12.97
C TRP A 248 4.82 28.12 -13.04
N TRP A 249 4.92 26.89 -12.56
CA TRP A 249 6.18 26.16 -12.48
C TRP A 249 6.05 24.77 -13.09
N GLY A 250 7.02 24.39 -13.88
CA GLY A 250 7.10 23.09 -14.51
C GLY A 250 7.94 23.14 -15.78
N HIS A 251 8.06 22.01 -16.46
CA HIS A 251 8.70 21.93 -17.78
C HIS A 251 7.73 22.42 -18.84
N ARG A 252 7.99 23.58 -19.44
CA ARG A 252 7.17 24.09 -20.53
C ARG A 252 7.15 23.12 -21.69
N ILE A 253 6.00 22.99 -22.32
CA ILE A 253 5.85 22.17 -23.53
C ILE A 253 6.77 22.75 -24.62
N PRO A 254 7.67 21.91 -25.21
CA PRO A 254 8.70 22.40 -26.15
C PRO A 254 8.13 22.63 -27.55
N ILE A 255 7.01 23.30 -27.64
CA ILE A 255 6.28 23.56 -28.88
C ILE A 255 6.10 25.06 -29.07
N TRP A 256 6.36 25.52 -30.25
CA TRP A 256 6.18 26.91 -30.72
C TRP A 256 5.05 26.96 -31.71
N TRP A 257 4.03 27.73 -31.41
CA TRP A 257 2.88 27.99 -32.26
C TRP A 257 3.13 29.20 -33.12
N MET A 258 2.64 29.19 -34.38
CA MET A 258 2.49 30.38 -35.19
C MET A 258 1.49 31.34 -34.52
N THR A 259 1.87 32.59 -34.32
CA THR A 259 0.96 33.56 -33.68
C THR A 259 -0.17 33.94 -34.65
N LYS A 260 -1.30 34.37 -34.05
CA LYS A 260 -2.49 34.75 -34.81
C LYS A 260 -2.19 35.90 -35.81
N GLU A 261 -1.30 36.79 -35.46
CA GLU A 261 -0.87 37.90 -36.32
C GLU A 261 -0.15 37.39 -37.54
N LEU A 262 0.72 36.38 -37.41
CA LEU A 262 1.43 35.77 -38.51
C LEU A 262 0.50 34.89 -39.38
N GLU A 263 -0.51 34.26 -38.76
CA GLU A 263 -1.55 33.49 -39.47
C GLU A 263 -2.49 34.39 -40.30
N ALA A 264 -2.86 35.56 -39.77
CA ALA A 264 -3.84 36.45 -40.39
C ALA A 264 -3.31 37.23 -41.60
N GLU A 265 -2.05 37.65 -41.56
CA GLU A 265 -1.38 38.40 -42.63
C GLU A 265 0.01 37.81 -42.93
N PRO A 266 0.11 36.60 -43.49
CA PRO A 266 1.40 35.99 -43.77
C PRO A 266 2.14 36.70 -44.91
N ASP A 267 3.34 37.21 -44.66
CA ASP A 267 4.28 37.51 -45.77
C ASP A 267 4.77 36.20 -46.37
N VAL A 268 4.23 35.86 -47.55
CA VAL A 268 4.49 34.59 -48.23
C VAL A 268 5.99 34.35 -48.46
N ARG A 269 6.79 35.39 -48.66
CA ARG A 269 8.24 35.25 -48.85
C ARG A 269 8.96 34.96 -47.56
N GLN A 270 8.56 35.64 -46.51
CA GLN A 270 9.08 35.39 -45.15
C GLN A 270 8.70 34.00 -44.69
N LEU A 271 7.45 33.59 -44.86
CA LEU A 271 6.97 32.26 -44.48
C LEU A 271 7.69 31.14 -45.24
N ALA A 272 7.91 31.31 -46.56
CA ALA A 272 8.68 30.37 -47.37
C ALA A 272 10.12 30.19 -46.84
N SER A 273 10.79 31.28 -46.45
CA SER A 273 12.15 31.24 -45.91
C SER A 273 12.18 30.55 -44.52
N ILE A 274 11.18 30.79 -43.69
CA ILE A 274 11.02 30.12 -42.38
C ILE A 274 10.84 28.63 -42.58
N LEU A 275 9.94 28.22 -43.48
CA LEU A 275 9.69 26.81 -43.79
C LEU A 275 10.90 26.08 -44.31
N GLU A 276 11.68 26.72 -45.21
CA GLU A 276 12.94 26.17 -45.70
C GLU A 276 13.93 25.94 -44.57
N THR A 277 14.04 26.89 -43.64
CA THR A 277 14.91 26.80 -42.49
C THR A 277 14.46 25.69 -41.50
N ILE A 278 13.16 25.61 -41.21
CA ILE A 278 12.58 24.53 -40.36
C ILE A 278 12.81 23.18 -41.04
N THR A 279 12.61 23.07 -42.37
CA THR A 279 12.84 21.83 -43.11
C THR A 279 14.29 21.36 -42.98
N LYS A 280 15.26 22.29 -43.06
CA LYS A 280 16.66 21.97 -42.81
C LYS A 280 16.88 21.37 -41.41
N TRP A 281 16.41 22.03 -40.37
CA TRP A 281 16.55 21.52 -38.98
C TRP A 281 15.81 20.23 -38.75
N ARG A 282 14.67 20.02 -39.43
CA ARG A 282 13.96 18.76 -39.40
C ARG A 282 14.78 17.62 -39.98
N ASN A 283 15.45 17.87 -41.13
CA ASN A 283 16.33 16.87 -41.72
C ASN A 283 17.56 16.57 -40.86
N GLU A 284 17.98 17.52 -40.03
CA GLU A 284 19.04 17.35 -39.02
C GLU A 284 18.51 16.67 -37.72
N GLY A 285 17.21 16.36 -37.59
CA GLY A 285 16.59 15.75 -36.39
C GLY A 285 16.51 16.67 -35.19
N ARG A 286 16.59 17.98 -35.37
CA ARG A 286 16.61 19.00 -34.29
C ARG A 286 15.23 19.55 -33.97
N VAL A 287 14.33 19.48 -34.95
CA VAL A 287 12.92 19.87 -34.80
C VAL A 287 11.99 18.88 -35.45
N GLU A 288 10.74 18.85 -35.01
CA GLU A 288 9.62 18.22 -35.73
C GLU A 288 8.51 19.26 -35.89
N GLY A 289 7.95 19.38 -37.09
CA GLY A 289 6.93 20.37 -37.43
C GLY A 289 5.67 19.71 -37.98
N TYR A 290 4.52 20.25 -37.64
CA TYR A 290 3.22 19.68 -37.97
C TYR A 290 2.24 20.73 -38.47
N THR A 291 1.40 20.34 -39.43
CA THR A 291 0.24 21.13 -39.89
C THR A 291 -1.01 20.68 -39.16
N ARG A 292 -1.98 21.57 -38.98
CA ARG A 292 -3.28 21.28 -38.34
C ARG A 292 -4.04 20.10 -38.97
N GLU A 293 -4.01 19.98 -40.28
CA GLU A 293 -4.71 18.92 -41.04
C GLU A 293 -4.23 17.51 -40.68
N LYS A 294 -2.95 17.31 -40.44
CA LYS A 294 -2.38 15.99 -40.11
C LYS A 294 -2.93 15.42 -38.79
N TYR A 295 -3.48 16.25 -37.90
CA TYR A 295 -3.97 15.88 -36.57
C TYR A 295 -5.48 16.08 -36.38
N GLY A 296 -6.23 16.29 -37.47
CA GLY A 296 -7.69 16.41 -37.38
C GLY A 296 -8.19 17.68 -36.69
N LEU A 297 -7.35 18.69 -36.58
CA LEU A 297 -7.78 20.01 -36.09
C LEU A 297 -8.48 20.76 -37.22
N PRO A 298 -9.59 21.49 -36.98
CA PRO A 298 -10.33 22.18 -38.02
C PRO A 298 -9.45 23.19 -38.75
N ALA A 299 -9.49 23.14 -40.07
CA ALA A 299 -8.81 24.10 -40.92
C ALA A 299 -9.35 25.51 -40.68
N THR A 300 -8.48 26.46 -40.39
CA THR A 300 -8.87 27.86 -40.41
C THR A 300 -8.93 28.29 -41.86
N GLY A 301 -10.07 28.39 -42.46
CA GLY A 301 -10.56 29.10 -43.65
C GLY A 301 -9.61 29.61 -44.74
N LEU A 302 -8.46 28.99 -45.01
CA LEU A 302 -7.55 29.30 -46.12
C LEU A 302 -7.68 28.20 -47.17
N GLU A 303 -7.93 28.61 -48.41
CA GLU A 303 -8.13 27.72 -49.56
C GLU A 303 -6.93 26.84 -49.84
N GLU A 304 -7.22 25.63 -50.35
CA GLU A 304 -6.37 24.49 -50.63
C GLU A 304 -5.32 24.66 -51.71
N ASP A 305 -4.51 25.66 -51.77
CA ASP A 305 -3.44 25.68 -52.74
C ASP A 305 -2.04 25.87 -52.14
N ASP A 306 -1.32 24.76 -52.09
CA ASP A 306 0.17 24.55 -52.10
C ASP A 306 1.00 24.95 -50.87
N LEU A 307 0.46 25.55 -49.83
CA LEU A 307 1.20 25.84 -48.59
C LEU A 307 0.28 25.64 -47.37
N ALA A 308 0.02 24.39 -47.02
CA ALA A 308 -0.59 24.12 -45.70
C ALA A 308 0.33 24.71 -44.60
N PRO A 309 -0.08 25.78 -43.91
CA PRO A 309 0.82 26.48 -43.00
C PRO A 309 1.23 25.58 -41.85
N LEU A 310 2.51 25.55 -41.59
CA LEU A 310 3.09 24.88 -40.41
C LEU A 310 2.51 25.52 -39.16
N SER A 311 1.62 24.85 -38.48
CA SER A 311 0.91 25.43 -37.33
C SER A 311 1.76 25.44 -36.08
N PHE A 312 2.67 24.47 -35.92
CA PHE A 312 3.57 24.41 -34.76
C PHE A 312 4.87 23.64 -35.02
N VAL A 313 5.88 23.92 -34.23
CA VAL A 313 7.22 23.31 -34.27
C VAL A 313 7.57 22.82 -32.88
N CYS A 314 7.92 21.53 -32.76
CA CYS A 314 8.50 20.94 -31.55
C CYS A 314 10.03 21.03 -31.65
N ILE A 315 10.72 21.59 -30.68
CA ILE A 315 12.19 21.68 -30.62
C ILE A 315 12.70 20.58 -29.71
N ARG A 316 13.72 19.85 -30.12
CA ARG A 316 14.30 18.73 -29.38
C ARG A 316 14.91 19.19 -28.06
N ASP A 317 15.78 20.20 -28.06
CA ASP A 317 16.51 20.70 -26.88
C ASP A 317 16.53 22.24 -26.85
N PRO A 318 15.38 22.86 -26.55
CA PRO A 318 15.21 24.31 -26.67
C PRO A 318 16.02 25.12 -25.66
N GLU A 319 16.46 24.50 -24.54
CA GLU A 319 17.26 25.17 -23.53
C GLU A 319 18.78 24.89 -23.65
N GLY A 320 19.15 23.85 -24.38
CA GLY A 320 20.54 23.44 -24.63
C GLY A 320 21.02 23.67 -26.05
N GLU A 321 21.27 22.59 -26.80
CA GLU A 321 21.93 22.63 -28.12
C GLU A 321 21.09 23.34 -29.21
N ASP A 322 19.75 23.33 -29.07
CA ASP A 322 18.83 23.89 -30.08
C ASP A 322 18.24 25.26 -29.66
N LYS A 323 18.87 25.95 -28.71
CA LYS A 323 18.40 27.23 -28.14
C LYS A 323 18.32 28.35 -29.21
N GLU A 324 19.19 28.34 -30.18
CA GLU A 324 19.13 29.29 -31.26
C GLU A 324 17.89 29.09 -32.15
N ILE A 325 17.37 27.88 -32.27
CA ILE A 325 16.14 27.59 -32.99
C ILE A 325 14.93 28.26 -32.32
N ALA A 326 14.83 28.14 -31.00
CA ALA A 326 13.79 28.81 -30.25
C ALA A 326 13.80 30.32 -30.46
N LYS A 327 14.96 30.94 -30.35
CA LYS A 327 15.13 32.38 -30.60
C LYS A 327 14.78 32.79 -32.02
N TYR A 328 15.15 31.95 -33.01
CA TYR A 328 14.82 32.23 -34.40
C TYR A 328 13.30 32.18 -34.63
N LEU A 329 12.62 31.17 -34.09
CA LEU A 329 11.18 31.04 -34.20
C LEU A 329 10.46 32.23 -33.56
N GLU A 330 10.86 32.60 -32.35
CA GLU A 330 10.29 33.76 -31.64
C GLU A 330 10.48 35.07 -32.37
N ALA A 331 11.66 35.28 -32.96
CA ALA A 331 11.94 36.45 -33.80
C ALA A 331 11.13 36.48 -35.10
N ASN A 332 10.57 35.34 -35.53
CA ASN A 332 9.80 35.20 -36.76
C ASN A 332 8.31 34.94 -36.53
N GLY A 333 7.78 35.35 -35.38
CA GLY A 333 6.33 35.33 -35.08
C GLY A 333 5.78 33.99 -34.59
N PHE A 334 6.64 33.16 -33.99
CA PHE A 334 6.18 32.00 -33.22
C PHE A 334 6.26 32.30 -31.73
N ALA A 335 5.38 31.72 -30.95
CA ALA A 335 5.38 31.80 -29.52
C ALA A 335 5.39 30.41 -28.90
N GLN A 336 6.21 30.20 -27.86
CA GLN A 336 6.22 28.95 -27.13
C GLN A 336 4.89 28.74 -26.38
N ASP A 337 4.40 27.49 -26.35
CA ASP A 337 3.25 27.08 -25.57
C ASP A 337 3.40 27.53 -24.12
N THR A 338 2.35 28.04 -23.53
CA THR A 338 2.36 28.55 -22.13
C THR A 338 2.19 27.43 -21.13
N ASP A 339 1.67 26.29 -21.54
CA ASP A 339 1.41 25.16 -20.67
C ASP A 339 2.70 24.42 -20.29
N VAL A 340 2.68 23.80 -19.14
CA VAL A 340 3.74 22.90 -18.68
C VAL A 340 3.28 21.46 -18.76
N LEU A 341 4.24 20.53 -18.86
CA LEU A 341 3.96 19.09 -18.86
C LEU A 341 3.41 18.62 -17.52
N ASP A 342 2.48 17.69 -17.57
CA ASP A 342 2.00 16.96 -16.40
C ASP A 342 3.18 16.35 -15.62
N THR A 343 3.17 16.50 -14.30
CA THR A 343 4.15 15.88 -13.38
C THR A 343 4.34 14.40 -13.66
N TRP A 344 3.26 13.71 -13.98
CA TRP A 344 3.29 12.28 -14.30
C TRP A 344 3.95 11.95 -15.62
N PHE A 345 4.09 12.91 -16.55
CA PHE A 345 4.86 12.74 -17.77
C PHE A 345 6.35 12.57 -17.46
N SER A 346 6.94 13.50 -16.73
CA SER A 346 8.34 13.40 -16.29
C SER A 346 8.56 12.17 -15.39
N SER A 347 7.62 11.90 -14.48
CA SER A 347 7.67 10.72 -13.59
C SER A 347 7.62 9.40 -14.36
N ALA A 348 6.95 9.36 -15.51
CA ALA A 348 6.88 8.17 -16.36
C ALA A 348 8.22 7.87 -17.07
N LEU A 349 9.04 8.88 -17.30
CA LEU A 349 10.36 8.74 -17.92
C LEU A 349 11.44 8.33 -16.90
N TRP A 350 11.17 8.47 -15.60
CA TRP A 350 12.14 8.31 -14.53
C TRP A 350 12.99 7.03 -14.60
N PRO A 351 12.45 5.82 -14.89
CA PRO A 351 13.24 4.58 -14.88
C PRO A 351 14.41 4.55 -15.87
N PHE A 352 14.37 5.37 -16.91
CA PHE A 352 15.39 5.38 -17.97
C PHE A 352 16.01 6.76 -18.17
N SER A 353 15.29 7.86 -17.98
CA SER A 353 15.85 9.20 -18.15
C SER A 353 16.95 9.53 -17.15
N THR A 354 16.82 9.06 -15.89
CA THR A 354 17.84 9.23 -14.85
C THR A 354 19.12 8.41 -15.11
N MET A 355 19.04 7.46 -16.04
CA MET A 355 20.17 6.61 -16.43
C MET A 355 20.83 7.07 -17.75
N GLY A 356 20.47 8.28 -18.22
CA GLY A 356 21.09 8.94 -19.36
C GLY A 356 20.39 8.73 -20.69
N TRP A 357 19.23 8.05 -20.75
CA TRP A 357 18.46 7.97 -21.98
C TRP A 357 18.15 9.40 -22.52
N PRO A 358 18.26 9.68 -23.83
CA PRO A 358 18.33 8.75 -24.96
C PRO A 358 19.74 8.24 -25.32
N ASP A 359 20.78 8.61 -24.59
CA ASP A 359 22.13 8.15 -24.85
C ASP A 359 22.34 6.69 -24.45
N ASP A 360 23.28 6.02 -25.14
CA ASP A 360 23.64 4.62 -24.85
C ASP A 360 24.67 4.56 -23.72
N THR A 361 24.20 4.70 -22.46
CA THR A 361 25.07 4.77 -21.28
C THR A 361 25.30 3.40 -20.64
N PRO A 362 26.42 3.21 -19.90
CA PRO A 362 26.67 2.01 -19.11
C PRO A 362 25.62 1.79 -18.03
N GLU A 363 25.11 2.87 -17.41
CA GLU A 363 24.09 2.84 -16.38
C GLU A 363 22.76 2.29 -16.91
N LEU A 364 22.33 2.77 -18.10
CA LEU A 364 21.12 2.28 -18.73
C LEU A 364 21.23 0.79 -19.08
N LYS A 365 22.36 0.34 -19.61
CA LYS A 365 22.60 -1.07 -19.92
C LYS A 365 22.63 -1.97 -18.70
N THR A 366 23.07 -1.46 -17.55
CA THR A 366 23.25 -2.23 -16.34
C THR A 366 21.98 -2.30 -15.50
N PHE A 367 21.23 -1.19 -15.40
CA PHE A 367 20.14 -1.04 -14.42
C PHE A 367 18.76 -0.99 -15.06
N TYR A 368 18.65 -0.97 -16.38
CA TYR A 368 17.38 -1.09 -17.09
C TYR A 368 17.33 -2.41 -17.90
N PRO A 369 16.29 -3.25 -17.72
CA PRO A 369 15.21 -3.16 -16.75
C PRO A 369 15.65 -3.25 -15.30
N GLY A 370 14.94 -2.53 -14.41
CA GLY A 370 15.02 -2.75 -12.97
C GLY A 370 14.29 -4.02 -12.54
N ASN A 371 14.53 -4.49 -11.31
CA ASN A 371 13.89 -5.71 -10.80
C ASN A 371 12.55 -5.39 -10.10
N VAL A 372 12.57 -4.51 -9.09
CA VAL A 372 11.42 -4.26 -8.23
C VAL A 372 11.12 -2.76 -8.15
N LEU A 373 9.87 -2.39 -8.45
CA LEU A 373 9.32 -1.09 -8.10
C LEU A 373 8.50 -1.21 -6.81
N CYS A 374 8.86 -0.45 -5.78
CA CYS A 374 8.08 -0.37 -4.55
C CYS A 374 7.29 0.94 -4.53
N THR A 375 5.95 0.87 -4.41
CA THR A 375 5.10 2.06 -4.42
C THR A 375 3.77 1.83 -3.69
N ALA A 376 2.97 2.91 -3.57
CA ALA A 376 1.63 2.86 -2.98
C ALA A 376 0.55 2.53 -4.01
N ARG A 377 -0.54 1.89 -3.54
CA ARG A 377 -1.69 1.55 -4.38
C ARG A 377 -2.34 2.76 -5.09
N GLU A 378 -2.25 3.94 -4.48
CA GLU A 378 -2.89 5.15 -4.99
C GLU A 378 -2.30 5.64 -6.32
N ILE A 379 -1.07 5.24 -6.63
CA ILE A 379 -0.38 5.66 -7.86
C ILE A 379 -0.08 4.53 -8.84
N ILE A 380 -0.73 3.39 -8.70
CA ILE A 380 -0.68 2.31 -9.69
C ILE A 380 -1.10 2.86 -11.07
N THR A 381 -2.21 3.57 -11.10
CA THR A 381 -2.80 4.14 -12.31
C THR A 381 -2.05 5.38 -12.82
N LEU A 382 -1.51 6.17 -11.90
CA LEU A 382 -0.87 7.45 -12.25
C LEU A 382 0.61 7.31 -12.58
N TRP A 383 1.29 6.35 -12.01
CA TRP A 383 2.74 6.22 -12.16
C TRP A 383 3.16 4.88 -12.76
N VAL A 384 2.75 3.76 -12.18
CA VAL A 384 3.16 2.43 -12.65
C VAL A 384 2.75 2.21 -14.11
N SER A 385 1.47 2.46 -14.44
CA SER A 385 0.96 2.26 -15.80
C SER A 385 1.69 3.15 -16.82
N ARG A 386 1.96 4.39 -16.44
CA ARG A 386 2.63 5.36 -17.31
C ARG A 386 4.10 5.04 -17.51
N MET A 387 4.82 4.59 -16.50
CA MET A 387 6.19 4.10 -16.65
C MET A 387 6.27 2.91 -17.62
N LEU A 388 5.30 1.98 -17.54
CA LEU A 388 5.24 0.85 -18.44
C LEU A 388 4.90 1.27 -19.89
N MET A 389 3.97 2.21 -20.08
CA MET A 389 3.68 2.78 -21.40
C MET A 389 4.91 3.44 -22.01
N MET A 390 5.54 4.35 -21.25
CA MET A 390 6.67 5.15 -21.78
C MET A 390 7.95 4.33 -21.90
N GLY A 391 8.23 3.43 -20.95
CA GLY A 391 9.40 2.54 -21.01
C GLY A 391 9.37 1.65 -22.24
N GLN A 392 8.24 1.00 -22.50
CA GLN A 392 8.10 0.18 -23.70
C GLN A 392 8.08 0.99 -25.00
N TYR A 393 7.51 2.20 -24.95
CA TYR A 393 7.50 3.07 -26.12
C TYR A 393 8.89 3.63 -26.43
N CYS A 394 9.61 4.14 -25.45
CA CYS A 394 10.88 4.85 -25.64
C CYS A 394 12.10 3.91 -25.70
N VAL A 395 12.11 2.83 -24.91
CA VAL A 395 13.26 1.93 -24.75
C VAL A 395 13.03 0.56 -25.37
N GLY A 396 11.77 0.15 -25.52
CA GLY A 396 11.39 -1.14 -26.10
C GLY A 396 11.32 -2.30 -25.14
N ASP A 397 11.48 -2.08 -23.84
CA ASP A 397 11.37 -3.10 -22.78
C ASP A 397 10.63 -2.58 -21.55
N ILE A 398 10.21 -3.51 -20.66
CA ILE A 398 9.55 -3.18 -19.41
C ILE A 398 10.55 -2.50 -18.46
N PRO A 399 10.13 -1.48 -17.70
CA PRO A 399 11.03 -0.79 -16.78
C PRO A 399 11.36 -1.60 -15.51
N PHE A 400 10.55 -2.58 -15.15
CA PHE A 400 10.71 -3.46 -13.99
C PHE A 400 9.83 -4.70 -14.14
N SER A 401 10.22 -5.82 -13.50
CA SER A 401 9.48 -7.10 -13.54
C SER A 401 8.46 -7.23 -12.41
N ASP A 402 8.75 -6.68 -11.23
CA ASP A 402 7.92 -6.79 -10.04
C ASP A 402 7.46 -5.42 -9.55
N VAL A 403 6.19 -5.33 -9.16
CA VAL A 403 5.60 -4.14 -8.54
C VAL A 403 5.12 -4.50 -7.13
N TYR A 404 5.90 -4.09 -6.13
CA TYR A 404 5.53 -4.27 -4.73
C TYR A 404 4.68 -3.09 -4.26
N ILE A 405 3.44 -3.37 -3.87
CA ILE A 405 2.50 -2.38 -3.34
C ILE A 405 2.51 -2.45 -1.83
N HIS A 406 3.19 -1.48 -1.23
CA HIS A 406 3.31 -1.40 0.23
C HIS A 406 2.02 -0.97 0.91
N ALA A 407 1.85 -1.38 2.18
CA ALA A 407 0.76 -0.92 3.03
C ALA A 407 0.86 0.59 3.31
N MET A 408 -0.28 1.26 3.41
CA MET A 408 -0.34 2.67 3.81
C MET A 408 -0.36 2.79 5.33
N ILE A 409 0.34 3.81 5.85
CA ILE A 409 0.31 4.13 7.27
C ILE A 409 -0.85 5.10 7.52
N GLN A 410 -1.74 4.72 8.42
CA GLN A 410 -2.90 5.48 8.88
C GLN A 410 -2.76 5.77 10.38
N ASP A 411 -3.47 6.77 10.88
CA ASP A 411 -3.56 7.00 12.33
C ASP A 411 -4.36 5.90 13.05
N GLY A 412 -4.49 5.99 14.36
CA GLY A 412 -5.23 4.99 15.16
C GLY A 412 -6.71 4.83 14.78
N GLU A 413 -7.29 5.84 14.14
CA GLU A 413 -8.69 5.88 13.69
C GLU A 413 -8.85 5.41 12.24
N GLY A 414 -7.75 5.10 11.56
CA GLY A 414 -7.75 4.63 10.18
C GLY A 414 -7.79 5.76 9.14
N ARG A 415 -7.47 6.99 9.51
CA ARG A 415 -7.40 8.13 8.59
C ARG A 415 -5.99 8.25 8.02
N LYS A 416 -5.91 8.66 6.76
CA LYS A 416 -4.63 8.98 6.11
C LYS A 416 -3.89 10.07 6.90
N MET A 417 -2.60 9.84 7.17
CA MET A 417 -1.75 10.85 7.79
C MET A 417 -1.48 12.00 6.82
N SER A 418 -1.72 13.23 7.27
CA SER A 418 -1.45 14.44 6.48
C SER A 418 -1.00 15.60 7.35
N LYS A 419 -0.28 16.55 6.75
CA LYS A 419 0.14 17.77 7.44
C LYS A 419 -1.06 18.63 7.84
N SER A 420 -2.10 18.67 7.01
CA SER A 420 -3.31 19.48 7.26
C SER A 420 -4.14 18.96 8.44
N LEU A 421 -4.16 17.64 8.68
CA LEU A 421 -4.83 17.06 9.83
C LEU A 421 -3.96 17.06 11.10
N GLY A 422 -2.67 17.35 10.99
CA GLY A 422 -1.74 17.32 12.12
C GLY A 422 -1.59 15.95 12.79
N ASN A 423 -1.99 14.86 12.09
CA ASN A 423 -1.94 13.50 12.58
C ASN A 423 -0.73 12.70 12.03
N GLY A 424 0.19 13.35 11.33
CA GLY A 424 1.43 12.76 10.86
C GLY A 424 2.46 12.59 11.96
N ILE A 425 3.33 11.58 11.81
CA ILE A 425 4.52 11.39 12.65
C ILE A 425 5.73 11.68 11.78
N ASP A 426 6.57 12.62 12.21
CA ASP A 426 7.85 12.88 11.54
C ASP A 426 8.81 11.72 11.83
N PRO A 427 9.36 11.05 10.81
CA PRO A 427 10.34 9.98 10.99
C PRO A 427 11.56 10.41 11.84
N LEU A 428 12.00 11.67 11.72
CA LEU A 428 13.13 12.17 12.51
C LEU A 428 12.80 12.23 14.01
N VAL A 429 11.56 12.56 14.38
CA VAL A 429 11.11 12.51 15.77
C VAL A 429 11.13 11.06 16.29
N ALA A 430 10.64 10.10 15.52
CA ALA A 430 10.69 8.70 15.88
C ALA A 430 12.13 8.18 16.01
N ILE A 431 13.03 8.56 15.11
CA ILE A 431 14.45 8.21 15.14
C ILE A 431 15.12 8.80 16.38
N ASN A 432 14.91 10.06 16.67
CA ASN A 432 15.53 10.75 17.81
C ASN A 432 15.04 10.23 19.17
N SER A 433 13.79 9.77 19.24
CA SER A 433 13.18 9.30 20.48
C SER A 433 13.35 7.80 20.75
N HIS A 434 13.37 6.97 19.71
CA HIS A 434 13.38 5.52 19.84
C HIS A 434 14.58 4.85 19.15
N GLY A 435 15.22 5.54 18.22
CA GLY A 435 16.29 5.02 17.37
C GLY A 435 15.80 4.57 15.99
N ALA A 436 16.67 4.68 14.98
CA ALA A 436 16.35 4.31 13.60
C ALA A 436 15.99 2.82 13.47
N ASP A 437 16.73 1.94 14.12
CA ASP A 437 16.46 0.50 14.10
C ASP A 437 15.13 0.14 14.76
N ALA A 438 14.76 0.82 15.85
CA ALA A 438 13.47 0.61 16.49
C ALA A 438 12.30 1.00 15.58
N MET A 439 12.42 2.12 14.86
CA MET A 439 11.43 2.55 13.88
C MET A 439 11.33 1.54 12.73
N ARG A 440 12.46 1.15 12.13
CA ARG A 440 12.52 0.19 11.02
C ARG A 440 11.92 -1.16 11.41
N PHE A 441 12.33 -1.72 12.56
CA PHE A 441 11.79 -2.97 13.08
C PHE A 441 10.26 -2.91 13.24
N THR A 442 9.77 -1.83 13.87
CA THR A 442 8.34 -1.67 14.12
C THR A 442 7.54 -1.60 12.82
N LEU A 443 7.97 -0.78 11.86
CA LEU A 443 7.28 -0.64 10.58
C LEU A 443 7.26 -1.96 9.80
N ALA A 444 8.41 -2.63 9.69
CA ALA A 444 8.49 -3.91 8.99
C ALA A 444 7.65 -5.00 9.66
N SER A 445 7.64 -5.06 11.01
CA SER A 445 6.83 -6.02 11.76
C SER A 445 5.31 -5.83 11.60
N MET A 446 4.87 -4.62 11.25
CA MET A 446 3.46 -4.28 11.03
C MET A 446 3.04 -4.37 9.56
N THR A 447 3.98 -4.59 8.64
CA THR A 447 3.69 -4.68 7.20
C THR A 447 3.05 -6.00 6.87
N THR A 448 1.76 -5.99 6.52
CA THR A 448 0.99 -7.16 6.13
C THR A 448 0.51 -7.03 4.69
N ASP A 449 0.21 -8.15 4.04
CA ASP A 449 -0.27 -8.18 2.65
C ASP A 449 -1.70 -7.67 2.49
N THR A 450 -2.47 -7.60 3.58
CA THR A 450 -3.93 -7.46 3.49
C THR A 450 -4.46 -6.13 4.01
N GLN A 451 -3.75 -5.45 4.90
CA GLN A 451 -4.28 -4.28 5.61
C GLN A 451 -3.29 -3.12 5.67
N ASP A 452 -3.84 -1.92 5.73
CA ASP A 452 -3.06 -0.73 6.06
C ASP A 452 -2.59 -0.76 7.52
N ILE A 453 -1.45 -0.13 7.77
CA ILE A 453 -0.85 -0.08 9.10
C ILE A 453 -1.56 1.00 9.91
N ARG A 454 -2.23 0.61 11.00
CA ARG A 454 -2.77 1.56 11.97
C ARG A 454 -1.72 1.91 13.02
N MET A 455 -1.30 3.16 13.00
CA MET A 455 -0.28 3.70 13.89
C MET A 455 -0.94 4.72 14.84
N PRO A 456 -1.27 4.35 16.09
CA PRO A 456 -1.79 5.30 17.07
C PRO A 456 -0.82 6.46 17.27
N VAL A 457 -1.34 7.69 17.18
CA VAL A 457 -0.54 8.91 17.36
C VAL A 457 -0.75 9.44 18.78
N GLN A 458 0.35 9.70 19.46
CA GLN A 458 0.35 10.35 20.76
C GLN A 458 1.38 11.49 20.80
N LYS A 459 1.13 12.51 21.61
CA LYS A 459 2.10 13.56 21.84
C LYS A 459 3.16 13.12 22.81
N MET A 460 4.41 13.43 22.49
CA MET A 460 5.55 13.22 23.34
C MET A 460 6.28 14.56 23.53
N LYS A 461 6.65 14.83 24.77
CA LYS A 461 7.48 15.99 25.09
C LYS A 461 8.95 15.66 24.87
N LEU A 462 9.58 16.40 23.96
CA LEU A 462 11.01 16.28 23.66
C LEU A 462 11.86 16.94 24.78
N PRO A 463 13.16 16.61 24.87
CA PRO A 463 14.07 17.22 25.86
C PRO A 463 14.15 18.73 25.76
N ASP A 464 13.91 19.33 24.60
CA ASP A 464 13.89 20.76 24.36
C ASP A 464 12.56 21.44 24.73
N GLY A 465 11.59 20.66 25.23
CA GLY A 465 10.28 21.13 25.67
C GLY A 465 9.20 21.17 24.59
N ARG A 466 9.53 20.95 23.32
CA ARG A 466 8.53 20.84 22.24
C ARG A 466 7.71 19.57 22.40
N GLU A 467 6.45 19.65 21.97
CA GLU A 467 5.57 18.48 21.86
C GLU A 467 5.47 18.04 20.40
N GLU A 468 5.84 16.81 20.13
CA GLU A 468 5.81 16.22 18.80
C GLU A 468 5.00 14.92 18.78
N ASN A 469 4.49 14.59 17.62
CA ASN A 469 3.76 13.34 17.42
C ASN A 469 4.69 12.14 17.35
N THR A 470 4.37 11.10 18.09
CA THR A 470 5.05 9.79 18.06
C THR A 470 4.03 8.67 18.19
N SER A 471 4.48 7.43 18.29
CA SER A 471 3.63 6.27 18.53
C SER A 471 4.21 5.35 19.60
N PRO A 472 3.38 4.81 20.51
CA PRO A 472 3.81 3.80 21.51
C PRO A 472 4.22 2.49 20.83
N LYS A 473 3.86 2.27 19.56
CA LYS A 473 4.28 1.08 18.81
C LYS A 473 5.80 0.98 18.65
N PHE A 474 6.51 2.11 18.59
CA PHE A 474 7.96 2.11 18.47
C PHE A 474 8.68 1.56 19.71
N ASP A 475 8.02 1.52 20.87
CA ASP A 475 8.56 0.86 22.07
C ASP A 475 8.87 -0.62 21.84
N THR A 476 8.09 -1.32 20.99
CA THR A 476 8.33 -2.73 20.66
C THR A 476 9.69 -2.92 20.00
N GLY A 477 9.98 -2.10 18.97
CA GLY A 477 11.26 -2.14 18.28
C GLY A 477 12.42 -1.75 19.20
N ARG A 478 12.25 -0.69 20.01
CA ARG A 478 13.26 -0.27 21.00
C ARG A 478 13.58 -1.36 22.00
N ASN A 479 12.55 -2.03 22.54
CA ASN A 479 12.74 -3.11 23.51
C ASN A 479 13.44 -4.31 22.88
N PHE A 480 13.13 -4.64 21.63
CA PHE A 480 13.83 -5.68 20.89
C PHE A 480 15.31 -5.33 20.68
N CYS A 481 15.62 -4.11 20.21
CA CYS A 481 17.01 -3.65 20.06
C CYS A 481 17.78 -3.67 21.39
N ASN A 482 17.15 -3.25 22.50
CA ASN A 482 17.76 -3.33 23.83
C ASN A 482 18.04 -4.78 24.27
N LYS A 483 17.11 -5.70 24.00
CA LYS A 483 17.31 -7.13 24.29
C LYS A 483 18.45 -7.69 23.44
N LEU A 484 18.50 -7.35 22.14
CA LEU A 484 19.56 -7.76 21.23
C LEU A 484 20.92 -7.29 21.73
N TRP A 485 21.03 -6.01 22.09
CA TRP A 485 22.27 -5.45 22.62
C TRP A 485 22.76 -6.17 23.89
N ASN A 486 21.86 -6.37 24.86
CA ASN A 486 22.21 -7.00 26.12
C ASN A 486 22.59 -8.47 25.97
N ALA A 487 21.84 -9.22 25.17
CA ALA A 487 22.16 -10.63 24.88
C ALA A 487 23.48 -10.78 24.12
N SER A 488 23.71 -9.91 23.13
CA SER A 488 24.98 -9.90 22.38
C SER A 488 26.16 -9.50 23.25
N ARG A 489 25.97 -8.52 24.14
CA ARG A 489 27.01 -8.15 25.13
C ARG A 489 27.38 -9.35 26.01
N PHE A 490 26.37 -10.08 26.53
CA PHE A 490 26.64 -11.30 27.30
C PHE A 490 27.38 -12.34 26.47
N ALA A 491 26.94 -12.57 25.22
CA ALA A 491 27.61 -13.53 24.33
C ALA A 491 29.08 -13.13 24.08
N LEU A 492 29.33 -11.88 23.70
CA LEU A 492 30.67 -11.36 23.41
C LEU A 492 31.64 -11.52 24.61
N MET A 493 31.17 -11.24 25.85
CA MET A 493 31.95 -11.45 27.07
C MET A 493 32.37 -12.92 27.30
N ASN A 494 31.57 -13.87 26.82
CA ASN A 494 31.85 -15.31 26.93
C ASN A 494 32.62 -15.88 25.73
N LEU A 495 32.84 -15.09 24.69
CA LEU A 495 33.60 -15.51 23.49
C LEU A 495 35.12 -15.21 23.58
N GLU A 496 35.59 -14.57 24.64
CA GLU A 496 37.00 -14.29 24.80
C GLU A 496 37.85 -15.59 24.76
N GLY A 497 38.83 -15.62 23.85
CA GLY A 497 39.69 -16.78 23.65
C GLY A 497 39.04 -17.95 22.89
N VAL A 498 37.93 -17.71 22.19
CA VAL A 498 37.31 -18.72 21.30
C VAL A 498 38.31 -19.20 20.25
N ASP A 499 38.42 -20.51 20.09
CA ASP A 499 39.33 -21.17 19.16
C ASP A 499 38.52 -22.17 18.30
N PRO A 500 38.29 -21.89 17.00
CA PRO A 500 37.54 -22.76 16.12
C PRO A 500 38.17 -24.15 15.91
N ASP A 501 39.47 -24.28 16.10
CA ASP A 501 40.14 -25.56 15.93
C ASP A 501 39.92 -26.52 17.12
N LYS A 502 39.40 -26.01 18.24
CA LYS A 502 38.98 -26.80 19.40
C LYS A 502 37.51 -27.26 19.34
N PHE A 503 36.82 -26.92 18.29
CA PHE A 503 35.45 -27.41 18.09
C PHE A 503 35.47 -28.90 17.71
N ASP A 504 34.62 -29.67 18.36
CA ASP A 504 34.46 -31.11 18.14
C ASP A 504 32.96 -31.43 18.12
N GLU A 505 32.45 -31.74 16.93
CA GLU A 505 31.03 -32.05 16.72
C GLU A 505 30.53 -33.18 17.62
N ALA A 506 31.36 -34.21 17.86
CA ALA A 506 30.98 -35.35 18.70
C ALA A 506 30.72 -34.98 20.16
N LYS A 507 31.22 -33.82 20.61
CA LYS A 507 31.03 -33.29 21.96
C LYS A 507 29.88 -32.29 22.08
N MET A 508 29.17 -32.02 20.99
CA MET A 508 27.96 -31.19 21.05
C MET A 508 26.92 -31.84 21.96
N THR A 509 26.34 -31.03 22.84
CA THR A 509 25.22 -31.45 23.67
C THR A 509 23.91 -31.39 22.89
N ILE A 510 22.84 -31.91 23.47
CA ILE A 510 21.50 -31.83 22.91
C ILE A 510 21.08 -30.37 22.70
N THR A 511 21.46 -29.44 23.58
CA THR A 511 21.15 -28.00 23.45
C THR A 511 21.87 -27.33 22.29
N ASP A 512 23.08 -27.77 21.92
CA ASP A 512 23.81 -27.28 20.74
C ASP A 512 23.12 -27.76 19.45
N ARG A 513 22.77 -29.05 19.37
CA ARG A 513 22.05 -29.60 18.22
C ARG A 513 20.70 -28.93 18.07
N TRP A 514 19.98 -28.76 19.17
CA TRP A 514 18.70 -28.08 19.17
C TRP A 514 18.78 -26.64 18.64
N ILE A 515 19.68 -25.81 19.14
CA ILE A 515 19.75 -24.42 18.69
C ILE A 515 20.18 -24.31 17.22
N LEU A 516 21.05 -25.22 16.76
CA LEU A 516 21.47 -25.31 15.36
C LEU A 516 20.31 -25.77 14.45
N SER A 517 19.51 -26.73 14.89
CA SER A 517 18.28 -27.16 14.17
C SER A 517 17.28 -26.01 14.07
N ARG A 518 17.03 -25.31 15.18
CA ARG A 518 16.16 -24.12 15.21
C ARG A 518 16.68 -23.01 14.31
N LEU A 519 17.99 -22.78 14.28
CA LEU A 519 18.64 -21.80 13.40
C LEU A 519 18.46 -22.19 11.93
N ALA A 520 18.67 -23.46 11.58
CA ALA A 520 18.52 -23.96 10.22
C ALA A 520 17.10 -23.70 9.68
N LYS A 521 16.08 -24.06 10.44
CA LYS A 521 14.68 -23.76 10.09
C LYS A 521 14.42 -22.25 9.96
N THR A 522 14.97 -21.46 10.87
CA THR A 522 14.80 -20.00 10.86
C THR A 522 15.45 -19.36 9.63
N ILE A 523 16.62 -19.85 9.19
CA ILE A 523 17.28 -19.37 7.96
C ILE A 523 16.39 -19.65 6.75
N THR A 524 15.91 -20.89 6.60
CA THR A 524 15.08 -21.29 5.48
C THR A 524 13.76 -20.52 5.42
N GLU A 525 13.01 -20.52 6.53
CA GLU A 525 11.73 -19.80 6.62
C GLU A 525 11.87 -18.28 6.39
N THR A 526 12.94 -17.67 6.94
CA THR A 526 13.22 -16.23 6.74
C THR A 526 13.53 -15.93 5.29
N THR A 527 14.34 -16.78 4.64
CA THR A 527 14.72 -16.60 3.23
C THR A 527 13.50 -16.72 2.32
N GLU A 528 12.73 -17.79 2.47
CA GLU A 528 11.50 -18.00 1.70
C GLU A 528 10.49 -16.86 1.86
N SER A 529 10.32 -16.37 3.09
CA SER A 529 9.42 -15.26 3.35
C SER A 529 9.89 -13.95 2.70
N LEU A 530 11.21 -13.67 2.72
CA LEU A 530 11.78 -12.50 2.05
C LEU A 530 11.68 -12.59 0.53
N GLU A 531 11.95 -13.76 -0.05
CA GLU A 531 11.78 -14.02 -1.49
C GLU A 531 10.32 -13.86 -1.94
N ALA A 532 9.38 -14.16 -1.04
CA ALA A 532 7.94 -13.93 -1.25
C ALA A 532 7.49 -12.49 -0.93
N PHE A 533 8.39 -11.55 -0.63
CA PHE A 533 8.11 -10.17 -0.27
C PHE A 533 7.25 -10.00 0.99
N LYS A 534 7.29 -10.94 1.92
CA LYS A 534 6.57 -10.90 3.20
C LYS A 534 7.51 -10.43 4.30
N TYR A 535 7.38 -9.20 4.76
CA TYR A 535 8.34 -8.60 5.69
C TYR A 535 8.02 -8.81 7.17
N SER A 536 6.73 -8.93 7.54
CA SER A 536 6.34 -9.17 8.93
C SER A 536 6.58 -10.61 9.40
N GLU A 537 6.44 -11.58 8.50
CA GLU A 537 6.63 -13.01 8.81
C GLU A 537 8.07 -13.32 9.25
N PRO A 538 9.11 -12.94 8.47
CA PRO A 538 10.49 -13.20 8.87
C PRO A 538 10.88 -12.50 10.16
N LEU A 539 10.38 -11.29 10.40
CA LEU A 539 10.63 -10.62 11.67
C LEU A 539 9.96 -11.31 12.86
N ALA A 540 8.76 -11.87 12.69
CA ALA A 540 8.12 -12.65 13.73
C ALA A 540 8.86 -13.98 14.00
N GLN A 541 9.41 -14.61 12.97
CA GLN A 541 10.26 -15.82 13.09
C GLN A 541 11.57 -15.51 13.81
N LEU A 542 12.28 -14.47 13.36
CA LEU A 542 13.52 -14.00 13.96
C LEU A 542 13.33 -13.53 15.41
N TYR A 543 12.20 -12.85 15.71
CA TYR A 543 11.86 -12.48 17.07
C TYR A 543 11.70 -13.73 17.96
N ARG A 544 10.93 -14.74 17.51
CA ARG A 544 10.74 -15.99 18.26
C ARG A 544 12.03 -16.74 18.47
N PHE A 545 12.83 -16.93 17.40
CA PHE A 545 14.11 -17.62 17.49
C PHE A 545 15.06 -16.88 18.44
N PHE A 546 15.26 -15.56 18.20
CA PHE A 546 16.19 -14.78 19.02
C PHE A 546 15.73 -14.65 20.48
N TRP A 547 14.47 -14.26 20.69
CA TRP A 547 14.01 -13.99 22.06
C TRP A 547 13.76 -15.27 22.83
N ASN A 548 12.93 -16.17 22.28
CA ASN A 548 12.54 -17.37 23.00
C ASN A 548 13.64 -18.44 22.96
N ASP A 549 14.09 -18.86 21.75
CA ASP A 549 15.00 -20.00 21.66
C ASP A 549 16.41 -19.63 22.11
N PHE A 550 16.98 -18.56 21.55
CA PHE A 550 18.35 -18.16 21.85
C PHE A 550 18.48 -17.53 23.25
N CYS A 551 17.73 -16.46 23.56
CA CYS A 551 17.89 -15.74 24.83
C CYS A 551 17.35 -16.47 26.05
N ASP A 552 16.10 -16.96 25.99
CA ASP A 552 15.41 -17.48 27.18
C ASP A 552 15.80 -18.91 27.52
N TRP A 553 16.35 -19.66 26.52
CA TRP A 553 16.76 -21.04 26.70
C TRP A 553 18.25 -21.27 26.46
N TYR A 554 18.75 -21.08 25.26
CA TYR A 554 20.11 -21.47 24.90
C TYR A 554 21.16 -20.74 25.75
N LEU A 555 21.07 -19.40 25.80
CA LEU A 555 21.99 -18.60 26.62
C LEU A 555 21.99 -19.00 28.10
N GLU A 556 20.84 -19.40 28.62
CA GLU A 556 20.75 -19.84 30.03
C GLU A 556 21.39 -21.22 30.20
N TRP A 557 21.13 -22.18 29.33
CA TRP A 557 21.71 -23.51 29.39
C TRP A 557 23.24 -23.56 29.24
N ILE A 558 23.82 -22.64 28.46
CA ILE A 558 25.29 -22.62 28.28
C ILE A 558 26.06 -22.00 29.45
N LYS A 559 25.40 -21.26 30.38
CA LYS A 559 26.11 -20.59 31.49
C LYS A 559 27.02 -21.51 32.30
N PRO A 560 26.60 -22.68 32.81
CA PRO A 560 27.50 -23.60 33.52
C PRO A 560 28.64 -24.10 32.63
N ARG A 561 28.35 -24.39 31.36
CA ARG A 561 29.31 -24.91 30.39
C ARG A 561 30.47 -23.93 30.08
N MET A 562 30.22 -22.62 30.24
CA MET A 562 31.27 -21.60 30.09
C MET A 562 32.34 -21.66 31.23
N GLN A 563 32.08 -22.39 32.30
CA GLN A 563 33.05 -22.66 33.39
C GLN A 563 33.69 -24.02 33.27
N ASP A 564 33.24 -24.90 32.38
CA ASP A 564 33.77 -26.25 32.16
C ASP A 564 34.84 -26.24 31.06
N GLU A 565 36.09 -26.59 31.38
CA GLU A 565 37.21 -26.54 30.42
C GLU A 565 37.02 -27.44 29.18
N GLN A 566 36.24 -28.52 29.27
CA GLN A 566 35.98 -29.43 28.14
C GLN A 566 34.82 -28.98 27.29
N GLN A 567 33.80 -28.40 27.89
CA GLN A 567 32.55 -27.97 27.19
C GLN A 567 32.65 -26.52 26.69
N LYS A 568 33.39 -25.66 27.35
CA LYS A 568 33.56 -24.24 26.99
C LYS A 568 33.94 -24.02 25.51
N PRO A 569 34.94 -24.71 24.93
CA PRO A 569 35.26 -24.50 23.52
C PRO A 569 34.14 -24.84 22.57
N ILE A 570 33.35 -25.89 22.88
CA ILE A 570 32.21 -26.30 22.04
C ILE A 570 31.12 -25.24 22.12
N ALA A 571 30.70 -24.87 23.33
CA ALA A 571 29.67 -23.88 23.54
C ALA A 571 30.05 -22.49 22.97
N GLN A 572 31.31 -22.06 23.08
CA GLN A 572 31.80 -20.80 22.50
C GLN A 572 31.71 -20.80 20.97
N ASN A 573 32.09 -21.88 20.28
CA ASN A 573 32.04 -21.94 18.83
C ASN A 573 30.60 -21.94 18.33
N VAL A 574 29.70 -22.70 18.93
CA VAL A 574 28.27 -22.69 18.57
C VAL A 574 27.68 -21.33 18.86
N LEU A 575 27.98 -20.72 19.99
CA LEU A 575 27.51 -19.37 20.35
C LEU A 575 27.96 -18.31 19.35
N ALA A 576 29.25 -18.32 18.96
CA ALA A 576 29.80 -17.36 17.99
C ALA A 576 29.13 -17.51 16.63
N PHE A 577 28.96 -18.77 16.18
CA PHE A 577 28.32 -19.07 14.91
C PHE A 577 26.85 -18.63 14.90
N VAL A 578 26.07 -19.03 15.90
CA VAL A 578 24.63 -18.68 15.98
C VAL A 578 24.44 -17.17 16.06
N LEU A 579 25.25 -16.46 16.85
CA LEU A 579 25.20 -15.00 16.93
C LEU A 579 25.49 -14.34 15.58
N ASP A 580 26.52 -14.81 14.86
CA ASP A 580 26.84 -14.30 13.51
C ASP A 580 25.66 -14.45 12.55
N GLN A 581 25.02 -15.62 12.53
CA GLN A 581 23.87 -15.87 11.66
C GLN A 581 22.65 -15.01 12.04
N ILE A 582 22.38 -14.83 13.33
CA ILE A 582 21.32 -13.92 13.81
C ILE A 582 21.55 -12.48 13.31
N LEU A 583 22.80 -12.00 13.40
CA LEU A 583 23.13 -10.64 12.97
C LEU A 583 22.93 -10.46 11.46
N ARG A 584 23.31 -11.45 10.64
CA ARG A 584 23.10 -11.44 9.19
C ARG A 584 21.61 -11.43 8.83
N LEU A 585 20.82 -12.28 9.47
CA LEU A 585 19.37 -12.37 9.24
C LEU A 585 18.63 -11.08 9.65
N LEU A 586 19.06 -10.44 10.72
CA LEU A 586 18.44 -9.20 11.21
C LEU A 586 18.92 -7.94 10.48
N HIS A 587 20.08 -7.98 9.83
CA HIS A 587 20.72 -6.79 9.25
C HIS A 587 19.83 -6.03 8.24
N PRO A 588 19.08 -6.65 7.33
CA PRO A 588 18.21 -5.94 6.42
C PRO A 588 17.15 -5.06 7.13
N PHE A 589 16.75 -5.45 8.33
CA PHE A 589 15.72 -4.75 9.11
C PHE A 589 16.30 -3.69 10.05
N ILE A 590 17.36 -4.04 10.78
CA ILE A 590 17.97 -3.22 11.85
C ILE A 590 19.47 -3.09 11.65
N PRO A 591 19.91 -2.38 10.59
CA PRO A 591 21.29 -2.41 10.13
C PRO A 591 22.28 -1.80 11.10
N PHE A 592 21.93 -0.77 11.88
CA PHE A 592 22.91 -0.03 12.67
C PHE A 592 23.37 -0.82 13.91
N ILE A 593 22.44 -1.37 14.66
CA ILE A 593 22.76 -2.16 15.86
C ILE A 593 23.45 -3.48 15.50
N THR A 594 23.00 -4.13 14.44
CA THR A 594 23.60 -5.39 13.99
C THR A 594 25.01 -5.19 13.49
N GLU A 595 25.30 -4.13 12.74
CA GLU A 595 26.64 -3.77 12.31
C GLU A 595 27.55 -3.47 13.51
N GLY A 596 27.07 -2.66 14.48
CA GLY A 596 27.84 -2.33 15.66
C GLY A 596 28.23 -3.58 16.49
N ILE A 597 27.33 -4.55 16.62
CA ILE A 597 27.62 -5.83 17.29
C ILE A 597 28.55 -6.69 16.43
N PHE A 598 28.35 -6.73 15.12
CA PHE A 598 29.15 -7.53 14.20
C PHE A 598 30.63 -7.10 14.17
N GLN A 599 30.90 -5.80 14.21
CA GLN A 599 32.28 -5.30 14.29
C GLN A 599 32.95 -5.77 15.58
N LYS A 600 32.25 -5.77 16.71
CA LYS A 600 32.80 -6.31 17.97
C LYS A 600 32.97 -7.81 17.92
N LEU A 601 32.08 -8.51 17.26
CA LEU A 601 32.23 -9.97 17.05
C LEU A 601 33.44 -10.27 16.15
N ASN A 602 33.71 -9.44 15.12
CA ASN A 602 34.89 -9.56 14.27
C ASN A 602 36.21 -9.36 15.03
N GLU A 603 36.22 -8.48 16.06
CA GLU A 603 37.37 -8.26 16.92
C GLU A 603 37.66 -9.48 17.84
N ILE A 604 36.59 -10.05 18.43
CA ILE A 604 36.70 -11.09 19.47
C ILE A 604 36.81 -12.49 18.86
N ALA A 605 35.99 -12.76 17.85
CA ALA A 605 35.87 -14.07 17.20
C ALA A 605 36.00 -13.91 15.66
N PRO A 606 37.17 -13.59 15.13
CA PRO A 606 37.35 -13.31 13.70
C PRO A 606 37.10 -14.53 12.80
N ALA A 607 37.27 -15.73 13.31
CA ALA A 607 36.92 -16.98 12.63
C ALA A 607 35.73 -17.62 13.35
N ARG A 608 34.65 -17.77 12.63
CA ARG A 608 33.36 -18.31 13.14
C ARG A 608 32.93 -19.45 12.24
N LYS A 609 33.60 -20.57 12.40
CA LYS A 609 33.32 -21.81 11.70
C LYS A 609 32.96 -22.92 12.68
N LEU A 610 32.04 -23.76 12.30
CA LEU A 610 31.82 -25.05 12.90
C LEU A 610 32.49 -26.07 12.00
N LYS A 611 33.68 -26.54 12.42
CA LYS A 611 34.49 -27.46 11.63
C LYS A 611 33.64 -28.66 11.18
N ASP A 612 33.74 -29.01 9.92
CA ASP A 612 33.02 -30.10 9.26
C ASP A 612 31.48 -29.87 9.09
N ILE A 613 30.94 -28.77 9.62
CA ILE A 613 29.51 -28.42 9.52
C ILE A 613 29.29 -27.21 8.61
N SER A 614 29.87 -26.08 8.96
CA SER A 614 29.66 -24.82 8.20
C SER A 614 30.82 -23.84 8.42
N GLU A 615 31.19 -23.15 7.36
CA GLU A 615 32.16 -22.05 7.42
C GLU A 615 31.40 -20.72 7.12
N THR A 616 31.64 -19.73 7.95
CA THR A 616 31.16 -18.38 7.73
C THR A 616 32.29 -17.55 7.15
N GLU A 617 32.06 -16.99 5.95
CA GLU A 617 33.04 -16.09 5.35
C GLU A 617 33.18 -14.81 6.16
N LYS A 618 34.44 -14.39 6.37
CA LYS A 618 34.76 -13.13 7.00
C LYS A 618 34.32 -11.99 6.06
N ALA A 619 33.54 -11.07 6.56
CA ALA A 619 33.16 -9.87 5.86
C ALA A 619 33.66 -8.62 6.62
N GLN A 620 34.01 -7.58 5.88
CA GLN A 620 34.43 -6.30 6.46
C GLN A 620 33.23 -5.60 7.15
N ALA A 621 32.05 -5.71 6.57
CA ALA A 621 30.80 -5.18 7.10
C ALA A 621 29.62 -6.13 6.77
N LEU A 622 28.56 -6.09 7.56
CA LEU A 622 27.37 -6.94 7.33
C LEU A 622 26.69 -6.64 5.98
N VAL A 623 26.69 -5.40 5.55
CA VAL A 623 26.05 -4.99 4.28
C VAL A 623 26.65 -5.67 3.04
N VAL A 624 27.91 -6.10 3.13
CA VAL A 624 28.60 -6.86 2.05
C VAL A 624 28.82 -8.32 2.42
N ALA A 625 28.31 -8.77 3.56
CA ALA A 625 28.41 -10.14 3.99
C ALA A 625 27.43 -11.02 3.21
N GLN A 626 27.82 -12.27 2.97
CA GLN A 626 26.92 -13.24 2.33
C GLN A 626 25.69 -13.51 3.23
N TRP A 627 24.54 -13.67 2.59
CA TRP A 627 23.34 -14.17 3.25
C TRP A 627 23.59 -15.58 3.80
N PRO A 628 22.99 -15.95 4.96
CA PRO A 628 23.13 -17.29 5.53
C PRO A 628 22.72 -18.38 4.53
N LYS A 629 23.57 -19.39 4.39
CA LYS A 629 23.26 -20.57 3.55
C LYS A 629 22.31 -21.49 4.32
N SER A 630 21.51 -22.25 3.58
CA SER A 630 20.70 -23.30 4.19
C SER A 630 21.58 -24.31 4.95
N LEU A 631 21.08 -24.73 6.10
CA LEU A 631 21.69 -25.72 7.00
C LEU A 631 20.77 -26.93 7.19
N ASP A 632 20.07 -27.34 6.14
CA ASP A 632 19.05 -28.40 6.21
C ASP A 632 19.55 -29.72 6.82
N SER A 633 20.84 -30.03 6.67
CA SER A 633 21.47 -31.19 7.30
C SER A 633 21.51 -31.13 8.83
N LEU A 634 21.31 -29.96 9.43
CA LEU A 634 21.28 -29.75 10.87
C LEU A 634 19.86 -29.82 11.46
N VAL A 635 18.85 -29.95 10.64
CA VAL A 635 17.46 -30.09 11.11
C VAL A 635 17.29 -31.45 11.78
N ASP A 636 16.96 -31.42 13.07
CA ASP A 636 16.80 -32.61 13.93
C ASP A 636 15.47 -32.49 14.71
N GLU A 637 14.42 -33.01 14.11
CA GLU A 637 13.09 -32.95 14.69
C GLU A 637 12.94 -33.73 16.00
N ASP A 638 13.70 -34.80 16.14
CA ASP A 638 13.66 -35.63 17.35
C ASP A 638 14.30 -34.88 18.52
N THR A 639 15.44 -34.24 18.29
CA THR A 639 16.06 -33.33 19.28
C THR A 639 15.11 -32.17 19.63
N GLU A 640 14.43 -31.57 18.65
CA GLU A 640 13.46 -30.49 18.91
C GLU A 640 12.28 -30.98 19.78
N LYS A 641 11.74 -32.17 19.54
CA LYS A 641 10.66 -32.78 20.36
C LYS A 641 11.11 -33.04 21.79
N GLN A 642 12.34 -33.60 21.94
CA GLN A 642 12.90 -33.86 23.28
C GLN A 642 13.04 -32.56 24.08
N ILE A 643 13.62 -31.53 23.49
CA ILE A 643 13.79 -30.22 24.14
C ILE A 643 12.43 -29.55 24.40
N ALA A 644 11.45 -29.67 23.52
CA ALA A 644 10.11 -29.14 23.74
C ALA A 644 9.44 -29.78 24.99
N THR A 645 9.62 -31.10 25.17
CA THR A 645 9.15 -31.81 26.36
C THR A 645 9.84 -31.32 27.64
N VAL A 646 11.15 -31.13 27.60
CA VAL A 646 11.96 -30.56 28.71
C VAL A 646 11.46 -29.14 29.03
N GLN A 647 11.32 -28.29 28.03
CA GLN A 647 10.82 -26.92 28.19
C GLN A 647 9.39 -26.87 28.78
N ALA A 648 8.53 -27.79 28.36
CA ALA A 648 7.16 -27.87 28.88
C ALA A 648 7.15 -28.17 30.38
N VAL A 649 7.94 -29.13 30.83
CA VAL A 649 8.09 -29.44 32.27
C VAL A 649 8.68 -28.25 33.06
N ILE A 650 9.74 -27.61 32.51
CA ILE A 650 10.34 -26.44 33.17
C ILE A 650 9.32 -25.30 33.30
N ARG A 651 8.55 -25.01 32.24
CA ARG A 651 7.47 -23.99 32.28
C ARG A 651 6.44 -24.36 33.36
N THR A 652 5.99 -25.62 33.39
CA THR A 652 5.01 -26.09 34.36
C THR A 652 5.49 -25.90 35.78
N VAL A 653 6.75 -26.22 36.08
CA VAL A 653 7.33 -25.99 37.41
C VAL A 653 7.39 -24.50 37.78
N ARG A 654 7.76 -23.66 36.82
CA ARG A 654 7.78 -22.18 36.99
C ARG A 654 6.37 -21.62 37.21
N ASP A 655 5.37 -22.13 36.52
CA ASP A 655 3.97 -21.73 36.69
C ASP A 655 3.46 -22.12 38.07
N ILE A 656 3.71 -23.36 38.53
CA ILE A 656 3.40 -23.77 39.89
C ILE A 656 4.10 -22.88 40.92
N ARG A 657 5.38 -22.54 40.69
CA ARG A 657 6.14 -21.64 41.56
C ARG A 657 5.47 -20.28 41.70
N ASN A 658 5.07 -19.69 40.55
CA ASN A 658 4.39 -18.40 40.52
C ASN A 658 3.03 -18.45 41.18
N ASP A 659 2.20 -19.48 40.90
CA ASP A 659 0.86 -19.65 41.46
C ASP A 659 0.87 -19.83 42.97
N ARG A 660 1.93 -20.46 43.49
CA ARG A 660 2.13 -20.72 44.92
C ARG A 660 2.98 -19.66 45.62
N ASN A 661 3.43 -18.62 44.90
CA ASN A 661 4.31 -17.57 45.42
C ASN A 661 5.61 -18.12 46.06
N ILE A 662 6.15 -19.21 45.51
CA ILE A 662 7.40 -19.81 46.00
C ILE A 662 8.57 -18.93 45.55
N SER A 663 9.46 -18.60 46.49
CA SER A 663 10.64 -17.74 46.22
C SER A 663 11.50 -18.32 45.11
N PRO A 664 11.95 -17.50 44.11
CA PRO A 664 12.87 -17.96 43.08
C PRO A 664 14.21 -18.55 43.63
N LYS A 665 14.57 -18.22 44.85
CA LYS A 665 15.78 -18.72 45.51
C LYS A 665 15.61 -20.08 46.16
N GLU A 666 14.38 -20.54 46.32
CA GLU A 666 14.08 -21.83 46.95
C GLU A 666 14.31 -22.96 45.95
N MET A 667 15.11 -23.94 46.33
CA MET A 667 15.44 -25.10 45.49
C MET A 667 14.43 -26.22 45.75
N LEU A 668 13.65 -26.55 44.73
CA LEU A 668 12.52 -27.47 44.82
C LEU A 668 12.94 -28.93 44.62
N VAL A 669 12.13 -29.87 45.14
CA VAL A 669 12.14 -31.28 44.71
C VAL A 669 10.96 -31.47 43.77
N VAL A 670 11.23 -32.03 42.59
CA VAL A 670 10.21 -32.23 41.55
C VAL A 670 10.25 -33.67 41.06
N SER A 671 9.08 -34.28 40.92
CA SER A 671 8.95 -35.55 40.25
C SER A 671 7.90 -35.49 39.14
N ALA A 672 8.05 -36.32 38.11
CA ALA A 672 7.14 -36.34 36.98
C ALA A 672 6.68 -37.76 36.68
N LYS A 673 5.40 -37.97 36.46
CA LYS A 673 4.80 -39.24 36.03
C LYS A 673 4.39 -39.11 34.58
N SER A 674 4.86 -40.02 33.75
CA SER A 674 4.53 -40.03 32.31
C SER A 674 4.64 -41.44 31.72
N GLN A 675 4.49 -41.55 30.40
CA GLN A 675 4.78 -42.75 29.62
C GLN A 675 6.29 -43.00 29.53
N GLN A 676 6.73 -44.23 29.27
CA GLN A 676 8.12 -44.67 29.35
C GLN A 676 9.01 -43.79 28.41
N GLU A 677 8.61 -43.55 27.19
CA GLU A 677 9.36 -42.73 26.23
C GLU A 677 9.63 -41.30 26.78
N THR A 678 8.63 -40.66 27.32
CA THR A 678 8.76 -39.34 27.96
C THR A 678 9.61 -39.39 29.22
N VAL A 679 9.51 -40.44 30.03
CA VAL A 679 10.30 -40.66 31.21
C VAL A 679 11.77 -40.75 30.85
N ASP A 680 12.14 -41.47 29.82
CA ASP A 680 13.51 -41.62 29.35
C ASP A 680 14.07 -40.25 28.87
N ILE A 681 13.30 -39.47 28.08
CA ILE A 681 13.68 -38.11 27.68
C ILE A 681 13.92 -37.21 28.91
N LEU A 682 13.03 -37.21 29.87
CA LEU A 682 13.10 -36.32 31.04
C LEU A 682 14.28 -36.67 31.94
N ASN A 683 14.53 -37.96 32.16
CA ASN A 683 15.66 -38.40 32.97
C ASN A 683 17.01 -38.19 32.30
N GLN A 684 17.14 -38.39 31.00
CA GLN A 684 18.35 -38.06 30.22
C GLN A 684 18.69 -36.56 30.27
N ASN A 685 17.68 -35.70 30.43
CA ASN A 685 17.82 -34.26 30.45
C ASN A 685 17.53 -33.63 31.82
N ALA A 686 17.64 -34.43 32.91
CA ALA A 686 17.34 -34.00 34.27
C ALA A 686 18.14 -32.77 34.71
N GLU A 687 19.41 -32.67 34.32
CA GLU A 687 20.27 -31.53 34.65
C GLU A 687 19.76 -30.23 34.01
N LEU A 688 19.29 -30.26 32.76
CA LEU A 688 18.72 -29.09 32.08
C LEU A 688 17.44 -28.62 32.80
N ILE A 689 16.63 -29.55 33.29
CA ILE A 689 15.40 -29.24 34.07
C ILE A 689 15.82 -28.63 35.40
N GLN A 690 16.73 -29.24 36.12
CA GLN A 690 17.20 -28.77 37.41
C GLN A 690 17.74 -27.35 37.34
N GLN A 691 18.56 -27.08 36.34
CA GLN A 691 19.17 -25.75 36.12
C GLN A 691 18.13 -24.66 35.96
N LEU A 692 17.12 -24.86 35.10
CA LEU A 692 16.19 -23.78 34.74
C LEU A 692 14.90 -23.80 35.53
N ALA A 693 14.48 -24.92 36.12
CA ALA A 693 13.31 -24.95 36.99
C ALA A 693 13.68 -24.56 38.44
N GLY A 694 14.96 -24.47 38.80
CA GLY A 694 15.43 -24.16 40.15
C GLY A 694 15.15 -25.32 41.10
N THR A 695 15.50 -26.55 40.68
CA THR A 695 15.25 -27.73 41.49
C THR A 695 16.55 -28.36 41.94
N LYS A 696 16.61 -28.83 43.18
CA LYS A 696 17.77 -29.59 43.70
C LYS A 696 17.74 -31.05 43.30
N GLU A 697 16.55 -31.59 43.06
CA GLU A 697 16.30 -32.96 42.62
C GLU A 697 15.16 -32.99 41.61
N PHE A 698 15.35 -33.77 40.54
CA PHE A 698 14.33 -34.06 39.54
C PHE A 698 14.37 -35.56 39.19
N SER A 699 13.21 -36.22 39.14
CA SER A 699 13.08 -37.60 38.68
C SER A 699 11.78 -37.81 37.92
N ALA A 700 11.80 -38.66 36.90
CA ALA A 700 10.61 -39.05 36.15
C ALA A 700 10.44 -40.61 36.23
N GLY A 701 9.19 -41.07 36.25
CA GLY A 701 8.88 -42.46 36.24
C GLY A 701 7.42 -42.79 35.96
N VAL A 702 7.16 -43.99 35.43
CA VAL A 702 5.80 -44.44 35.03
C VAL A 702 4.92 -44.76 36.25
N ALA A 703 5.51 -45.14 37.39
CA ALA A 703 4.83 -45.59 38.61
C ALA A 703 4.89 -44.53 39.73
N ILE A 704 5.31 -43.30 39.45
CA ILE A 704 5.36 -42.25 40.49
C ILE A 704 3.95 -42.00 40.99
N VAL A 705 3.80 -42.00 42.31
CA VAL A 705 2.56 -41.64 43.00
C VAL A 705 2.70 -40.22 43.50
N LYS A 706 1.59 -39.46 43.49
CA LYS A 706 1.56 -38.06 43.97
C LYS A 706 2.11 -37.98 45.38
N PRO A 707 3.18 -37.24 45.66
CA PRO A 707 3.65 -37.07 47.04
C PRO A 707 2.67 -36.26 47.88
N PRO A 708 2.64 -36.48 49.23
CA PRO A 708 1.85 -35.66 50.13
C PRO A 708 2.25 -34.18 49.98
N ASN A 709 1.28 -33.28 50.10
CA ASN A 709 1.46 -31.83 49.94
C ASN A 709 2.11 -31.36 48.63
N ALA A 710 2.13 -32.22 47.62
CA ALA A 710 2.65 -31.82 46.31
C ALA A 710 1.62 -31.04 45.50
N ALA A 711 2.04 -29.89 44.97
CA ALA A 711 1.31 -29.20 43.91
C ALA A 711 1.43 -29.99 42.60
N VAL A 712 0.33 -30.08 41.87
CA VAL A 712 0.22 -30.86 40.63
C VAL A 712 -0.17 -29.99 39.48
N ALA A 713 0.46 -30.18 38.36
CA ALA A 713 -0.02 -29.70 37.05
C ALA A 713 0.22 -30.76 35.99
N VAL A 714 -0.65 -30.79 34.99
CA VAL A 714 -0.56 -31.74 33.88
C VAL A 714 -0.16 -30.96 32.64
N VAL A 715 0.85 -31.46 31.94
CA VAL A 715 1.24 -30.97 30.65
C VAL A 715 1.36 -32.13 29.66
N ASP A 716 0.58 -32.11 28.63
CA ASP A 716 0.38 -33.22 27.70
C ASP A 716 -0.02 -34.49 28.47
N VAL A 717 0.80 -35.54 28.42
CA VAL A 717 0.58 -36.82 29.12
C VAL A 717 1.38 -36.91 30.43
N THR A 718 1.99 -35.81 30.87
CA THR A 718 2.91 -35.79 32.03
C THR A 718 2.27 -35.06 33.21
N GLU A 719 2.18 -35.76 34.31
CA GLU A 719 1.81 -35.17 35.60
C GLU A 719 3.10 -34.72 36.32
N VAL A 720 3.23 -33.41 36.58
CA VAL A 720 4.37 -32.80 37.27
C VAL A 720 3.99 -32.52 38.71
N TYR A 721 4.77 -33.02 39.67
CA TYR A 721 4.62 -32.89 41.10
C TYR A 721 5.73 -32.03 41.69
N VAL A 722 5.38 -30.86 42.23
CA VAL A 722 6.31 -30.05 43.04
C VAL A 722 6.06 -30.39 44.50
N HIS A 723 7.05 -31.02 45.12
CA HIS A 723 6.93 -31.53 46.50
C HIS A 723 6.83 -30.38 47.51
N ASP A 724 6.11 -30.60 48.61
CA ASP A 724 5.96 -29.67 49.74
C ASP A 724 5.54 -28.24 49.32
N ALA A 725 4.91 -28.11 48.15
CA ALA A 725 4.50 -26.82 47.58
C ALA A 725 3.07 -26.39 48.02
N ILE A 726 2.38 -27.22 48.79
CA ILE A 726 1.05 -26.94 49.31
C ILE A 726 1.13 -26.79 50.82
N ASP A 727 0.84 -25.59 51.33
CA ASP A 727 0.39 -25.41 52.69
C ASP A 727 -1.08 -25.86 52.79
N PRO A 728 -1.40 -26.97 53.50
CA PRO A 728 -2.75 -27.52 53.50
C PRO A 728 -3.82 -26.53 53.98
N GLU A 729 -3.49 -25.68 54.95
CA GLU A 729 -4.42 -24.70 55.47
C GLU A 729 -4.66 -23.54 54.50
N ALA A 730 -3.60 -23.03 53.92
CA ALA A 730 -3.69 -21.97 52.93
C ALA A 730 -4.41 -22.44 51.65
N GLU A 731 -4.14 -23.68 51.21
CA GLU A 731 -4.80 -24.29 50.06
C GLU A 731 -6.28 -24.55 50.27
N LYS A 732 -6.63 -25.04 51.46
CA LYS A 732 -8.04 -25.23 51.87
C LYS A 732 -8.78 -23.88 51.76
N GLN A 733 -8.23 -22.83 52.31
CA GLN A 733 -8.84 -21.49 52.25
C GLN A 733 -8.93 -20.97 50.80
N ARG A 734 -7.94 -21.25 49.94
CA ARG A 734 -7.93 -20.89 48.54
C ARG A 734 -9.02 -21.62 47.77
N LEU A 735 -9.10 -22.92 47.92
CA LEU A 735 -10.10 -23.78 47.31
C LEU A 735 -11.51 -23.43 47.75
N GLU A 736 -11.71 -23.12 49.04
CA GLU A 736 -12.99 -22.64 49.55
C GLU A 736 -13.41 -21.30 48.93
N LYS A 737 -12.49 -20.34 48.77
CA LYS A 737 -12.77 -19.10 48.06
C LYS A 737 -13.09 -19.34 46.58
N GLN A 738 -12.38 -20.27 45.96
CA GLN A 738 -12.63 -20.64 44.56
C GLN A 738 -13.99 -21.34 44.42
N ARG A 739 -14.33 -22.28 45.31
CA ARG A 739 -15.64 -22.92 45.40
C ARG A 739 -16.75 -21.88 45.45
N GLN A 740 -16.67 -20.95 46.40
CA GLN A 740 -17.64 -19.87 46.54
C GLN A 740 -17.78 -19.00 45.31
N LYS A 741 -16.65 -18.70 44.62
CA LYS A 741 -16.67 -17.90 43.37
C LYS A 741 -17.35 -18.65 42.23
N VAL A 742 -17.03 -19.94 42.05
CA VAL A 742 -17.62 -20.79 41.02
C VAL A 742 -19.11 -21.05 41.30
N GLU A 743 -19.48 -21.34 42.56
CA GLU A 743 -20.87 -21.49 42.97
C GLU A 743 -21.71 -20.23 42.70
N ARG A 744 -21.18 -19.03 43.02
CA ARG A 744 -21.86 -17.77 42.69
C ARG A 744 -22.05 -17.57 41.17
N ALA A 745 -21.02 -17.87 40.40
CA ALA A 745 -21.08 -17.78 38.95
C ALA A 745 -22.09 -18.79 38.35
N LYS A 746 -22.07 -20.02 38.86
CA LYS A 746 -23.05 -21.10 38.55
C LYS A 746 -24.47 -20.67 38.85
N LYS A 747 -24.77 -20.24 40.08
CA LYS A 747 -26.09 -19.74 40.48
C LYS A 747 -26.57 -18.57 39.64
N SER A 748 -25.66 -17.65 39.29
CA SER A 748 -26.00 -16.52 38.41
C SER A 748 -26.34 -16.99 37.00
N THR A 749 -25.63 -18.00 36.49
CA THR A 749 -25.89 -18.55 35.16
C THR A 749 -27.15 -19.38 35.10
N GLU A 750 -27.42 -20.17 36.19
CA GLU A 750 -28.67 -20.90 36.38
C GLU A 750 -29.87 -19.95 36.46
N ALA A 751 -29.75 -18.86 37.21
CA ALA A 751 -30.81 -17.85 37.31
C ALA A 751 -31.09 -17.19 35.97
N LYS A 752 -30.06 -16.96 35.14
CA LYS A 752 -30.24 -16.46 33.77
C LYS A 752 -30.99 -17.47 32.89
N LEU A 753 -30.63 -18.74 32.96
CA LEU A 753 -31.27 -19.84 32.23
C LEU A 753 -32.65 -20.20 32.77
N GLY A 754 -32.95 -19.89 34.04
CA GLY A 754 -34.28 -20.00 34.64
C GLY A 754 -35.24 -18.85 34.31
N ASN A 755 -34.74 -17.78 33.71
CA ASN A 755 -35.56 -16.60 33.34
C ASN A 755 -36.21 -16.80 31.98
N ASN A 756 -37.52 -16.93 31.97
CA ASN A 756 -38.32 -17.13 30.76
C ASN A 756 -38.16 -15.98 29.76
N ASP A 757 -38.04 -14.75 30.23
CA ASP A 757 -37.77 -13.58 29.35
C ASP A 757 -36.42 -13.65 28.64
N PHE A 758 -35.38 -14.16 29.31
CA PHE A 758 -34.11 -14.41 28.71
C PHE A 758 -34.17 -15.50 27.62
N LEU A 759 -34.81 -16.61 27.92
CA LEU A 759 -34.95 -17.74 26.99
C LEU A 759 -35.74 -17.39 25.73
N THR A 760 -36.70 -16.48 25.85
CA THR A 760 -37.58 -16.10 24.72
C THR A 760 -37.09 -14.90 23.92
N LYS A 761 -36.30 -14.00 24.53
CA LYS A 761 -35.84 -12.75 23.88
C LYS A 761 -34.40 -12.79 23.44
N ALA A 762 -33.55 -13.67 23.99
CA ALA A 762 -32.17 -13.78 23.60
C ALA A 762 -32.01 -14.62 22.34
N LYS A 763 -30.95 -14.30 21.54
CA LYS A 763 -30.60 -15.09 20.36
C LYS A 763 -30.24 -16.53 20.78
N PRO A 764 -30.60 -17.56 19.98
CA PRO A 764 -30.31 -18.97 20.32
C PRO A 764 -28.85 -19.24 20.66
N GLU A 765 -27.91 -18.61 19.96
CA GLU A 765 -26.47 -18.73 20.19
C GLU A 765 -26.05 -18.22 21.60
N VAL A 766 -26.74 -17.21 22.12
CA VAL A 766 -26.44 -16.63 23.44
C VAL A 766 -26.96 -17.56 24.54
N VAL A 767 -28.09 -18.21 24.31
CA VAL A 767 -28.66 -19.22 25.22
C VAL A 767 -27.78 -20.46 25.25
N GLU A 768 -27.28 -20.91 24.10
CA GLU A 768 -26.40 -22.08 24.01
C GLU A 768 -25.04 -21.81 24.70
N LYS A 769 -24.43 -20.67 24.47
CA LYS A 769 -23.22 -20.24 25.21
C LYS A 769 -23.45 -20.19 26.75
N ALA A 770 -24.64 -19.82 27.18
CA ALA A 770 -24.94 -19.82 28.59
C ALA A 770 -25.06 -21.26 29.15
N ARG A 771 -25.57 -22.23 28.37
CA ARG A 771 -25.61 -23.66 28.72
C ARG A 771 -24.22 -24.28 28.77
N GLU A 772 -23.40 -24.01 27.75
CA GLU A 772 -22.00 -24.43 27.72
C GLU A 772 -21.24 -23.88 28.95
N LYS A 773 -21.45 -22.61 29.27
CA LYS A 773 -20.84 -21.99 30.46
C LYS A 773 -21.32 -22.60 31.76
N LEU A 774 -22.59 -23.02 31.86
CA LEU A 774 -23.10 -23.72 33.03
C LEU A 774 -22.48 -25.12 33.17
N ALA A 775 -22.31 -25.85 32.08
CA ALA A 775 -21.63 -27.14 32.07
C ALA A 775 -20.15 -27.00 32.47
N GLU A 776 -19.45 -26.04 31.96
CA GLU A 776 -18.06 -25.70 32.34
C GLU A 776 -17.95 -25.40 33.83
N LEU A 777 -18.81 -24.50 34.36
CA LEU A 777 -18.81 -24.13 35.76
C LEU A 777 -19.17 -25.32 36.70
N SER A 778 -20.03 -26.22 36.22
CA SER A 778 -20.38 -27.44 36.98
C SER A 778 -19.19 -28.40 37.06
N GLY A 779 -18.47 -28.61 35.95
CA GLY A 779 -17.23 -29.39 35.94
C GLY A 779 -16.13 -28.77 36.83
N GLN A 780 -15.96 -27.42 36.75
CA GLN A 780 -15.02 -26.73 37.62
C GLN A 780 -15.35 -26.89 39.10
N LEU A 781 -16.64 -26.88 39.49
CA LEU A 781 -17.08 -27.07 40.89
C LEU A 781 -16.76 -28.47 41.36
N GLU A 782 -17.06 -29.49 40.56
CA GLU A 782 -16.78 -30.90 40.90
C GLU A 782 -15.29 -31.14 41.11
N VAL A 783 -14.43 -30.55 40.31
CA VAL A 783 -12.97 -30.63 40.47
C VAL A 783 -12.51 -29.96 41.77
N VAL A 784 -13.04 -28.77 42.09
CA VAL A 784 -12.68 -28.08 43.35
C VAL A 784 -13.16 -28.83 44.57
N GLU A 785 -14.36 -29.40 44.55
CA GLU A 785 -14.90 -30.22 45.66
C GLU A 785 -14.10 -31.49 45.83
N LYS A 786 -13.69 -32.15 44.76
CA LYS A 786 -12.79 -33.31 44.82
C LYS A 786 -11.47 -32.95 45.46
N HIS A 787 -10.84 -31.85 45.09
CA HIS A 787 -9.58 -31.40 45.67
C HIS A 787 -9.75 -31.05 47.20
N LEU A 788 -10.85 -30.42 47.56
CA LEU A 788 -11.14 -30.17 49.00
C LEU A 788 -11.25 -31.46 49.78
N SER A 789 -11.94 -32.48 49.24
CA SER A 789 -12.08 -33.78 49.89
C SER A 789 -10.74 -34.54 49.99
N GLU A 790 -9.84 -34.36 49.03
CA GLU A 790 -8.49 -34.94 49.04
C GLU A 790 -7.56 -34.28 50.07
N LEU A 791 -7.82 -33.01 50.45
CA LEU A 791 -7.10 -32.30 51.51
C LEU A 791 -7.61 -32.61 52.92
N GLU A 792 -8.82 -33.17 53.08
CA GLU A 792 -9.43 -33.55 54.36
C GLU A 792 -9.12 -35.00 54.75
N ASN A 793 -8.65 -35.82 53.81
CA ASN A 793 -8.20 -37.20 54.02
C ASN A 793 -6.68 -37.27 54.10
#